data_a57fcbcd74e84353d87eb6d86ba2638b
#
_entry.id   a57fcbcd74e84353d87eb6d86ba2638b
#
_cell.length_a   1.000
_cell.length_b   1.000
_cell.length_c   1.000
_cell.angle_alpha   90.00
_cell.angle_beta   90.00
_cell.angle_gamma   90.00
#
_symmetry.space_group_name_H-M   'P 1'
#
loop_
_entity.id
_entity.type
_entity.pdbx_description
1 polymer ?
#
loop_
_entity_poly.entity_id
_entity_poly.type
_entity_poly.pdbx_seq_one_letter_code
_entity_poly.pdbx_strand_id
1 'polypeptide(L)'
;MTTQNMPVLALRGLTAFPGQTLSFDAEREISILALENAMEGDRELLLVTQREIGVQEPQEEDLYAIGTVCRIFQIVKTSDTGVRVIAGGLHRAAIRRLWQTKPFLQANVDLLEDEGWRATDRTEALTRRTYALFGRYQELVGNLSDQLVASVLDIRDPGELADTLAATLTLRHQDRQRVLEELHPVRRLMIMNEILLHEVDIAALESDIDQKVRQRVGQVQRDMVLREQLHVLQHELGEDGDDELYEYEEKINRCRAGDEVREKLMKELHRLSKQPFGSAEGAVIRNYLDVCLDVPWGVETHDRADVEQARKILDRDHYGLEKVKERILEFIAVRQLNPQAKGKILCLVGPPGVGKTSIALSVAKAMHRKLSRLSLGGVRDEADIRGHRKTYIGAMPGRIIDAVIRSGSMNPLLVLDEIDKLASDMRGDPASALLEVLDSEQNHAFRDHFLEVPVDLSRVMFITTANTLDTIPRPLLDRMEVIELTSYTDEEKLQIAKRHLLPKQLKEHGLKKTQLRITDDAIRRVIADYTKESGVRVLERQLGKLCRKAAMQLVDGDVKRVDITDKNLRDLLGVEQYTDSVHSDRDQVGVVNGLAWTQVGGEILEVEAQALDGSGKLELTGNLGTVMQESAKAALTCLRSRWEELGLTRDFYKTKDIHVHFPEGAVPKDGPSAGIAITTAMLSALSGRPVRGSVAMTGEVTLRGRVLAIGGLKEKTMAALRSGVHTVIIPRDNVKDLEEIDQAVRAGLHFVPVDTVDQVFEAALAAPRGEHAAPRHRVSPEAPAALPV
;
A
#
# COMPACT_ATOMS: atom_id res chain seq x y z
N MET A 1 -46.84 -0.02 -31.58
CA MET A 1 -45.41 -0.34 -31.54
C MET A 1 -45.16 -1.47 -32.50
N THR A 2 -44.41 -1.26 -33.56
CA THR A 2 -44.02 -2.29 -34.53
C THR A 2 -42.71 -2.89 -34.11
N THR A 3 -42.77 -4.15 -33.69
CA THR A 3 -41.56 -4.89 -33.32
C THR A 3 -40.88 -5.37 -34.60
N GLN A 4 -39.62 -5.03 -34.78
CA GLN A 4 -38.79 -5.42 -35.93
C GLN A 4 -37.60 -6.25 -35.44
N ASN A 5 -37.15 -7.18 -36.28
CA ASN A 5 -35.94 -7.95 -36.05
C ASN A 5 -34.81 -7.37 -36.89
N MET A 6 -33.72 -6.94 -36.28
CA MET A 6 -32.62 -6.33 -37.04
C MET A 6 -31.24 -6.59 -36.39
N PRO A 7 -30.17 -6.51 -37.19
CA PRO A 7 -28.80 -6.57 -36.66
C PRO A 7 -28.50 -5.39 -35.75
N VAL A 8 -27.70 -5.65 -34.71
CA VAL A 8 -27.30 -4.67 -33.71
C VAL A 8 -25.80 -4.46 -33.80
N LEU A 9 -25.34 -3.21 -33.76
CA LEU A 9 -23.94 -2.86 -33.66
C LEU A 9 -23.69 -2.02 -32.44
N ALA A 10 -22.81 -2.51 -31.59
CA ALA A 10 -22.43 -1.86 -30.33
C ALA A 10 -21.33 -0.82 -30.55
N LEU A 11 -21.66 0.46 -30.30
CA LEU A 11 -20.74 1.61 -30.39
C LEU A 11 -19.97 1.83 -29.11
N ARG A 12 -18.68 2.19 -29.22
CA ARG A 12 -17.81 2.54 -28.10
C ARG A 12 -17.66 4.05 -27.96
N GLY A 13 -18.25 4.62 -26.91
CA GLY A 13 -18.15 6.05 -26.62
C GLY A 13 -18.83 6.97 -27.61
N LEU A 14 -19.57 6.43 -28.58
CA LEU A 14 -20.35 7.14 -29.56
C LEU A 14 -21.84 6.83 -29.38
N THR A 15 -22.70 7.81 -29.68
CA THR A 15 -24.15 7.69 -29.62
C THR A 15 -24.73 8.24 -30.91
N ALA A 16 -25.55 7.45 -31.58
CA ALA A 16 -26.27 7.87 -32.79
C ALA A 16 -27.58 8.57 -32.42
N PHE A 17 -27.92 9.63 -33.12
CA PHE A 17 -29.17 10.37 -32.94
C PHE A 17 -30.05 10.35 -34.21
N PRO A 18 -31.38 10.32 -34.09
CA PRO A 18 -32.27 10.50 -35.22
C PRO A 18 -32.00 11.80 -35.99
N GLY A 19 -32.13 11.76 -37.33
CA GLY A 19 -31.88 12.93 -38.18
C GLY A 19 -30.42 13.30 -38.38
N GLN A 20 -29.49 12.67 -37.67
CA GLN A 20 -28.06 13.00 -37.70
C GLN A 20 -27.26 11.93 -38.46
N THR A 21 -26.20 12.37 -39.13
CA THR A 21 -25.26 11.46 -39.81
C THR A 21 -24.06 11.18 -38.89
N LEU A 22 -23.75 9.90 -38.68
CA LEU A 22 -22.63 9.44 -37.89
C LEU A 22 -21.61 8.71 -38.77
N SER A 23 -20.32 9.04 -38.60
CA SER A 23 -19.20 8.29 -39.19
C SER A 23 -18.41 7.61 -38.10
N PHE A 24 -18.16 6.30 -38.22
CA PHE A 24 -17.42 5.51 -37.26
C PHE A 24 -16.62 4.38 -37.90
N ASP A 25 -15.59 3.91 -37.24
CA ASP A 25 -14.78 2.79 -37.67
C ASP A 25 -15.24 1.49 -36.97
N ALA A 26 -15.40 0.42 -37.73
CA ALA A 26 -15.74 -0.93 -37.22
C ALA A 26 -14.60 -1.89 -37.54
N GLU A 27 -13.95 -2.40 -36.49
CA GLU A 27 -12.79 -3.29 -36.59
C GLU A 27 -13.07 -4.70 -36.01
N ARG A 28 -14.17 -4.83 -35.24
CA ARG A 28 -14.53 -6.12 -34.63
C ARG A 28 -15.24 -7.00 -35.65
N GLU A 29 -14.87 -8.26 -35.70
CA GLU A 29 -15.50 -9.27 -36.61
C GLU A 29 -17.02 -9.32 -36.41
N ILE A 30 -17.50 -9.33 -35.17
CA ILE A 30 -18.92 -9.30 -34.80
C ILE A 30 -19.65 -8.08 -35.38
N SER A 31 -18.98 -6.92 -35.42
CA SER A 31 -19.54 -5.67 -36.00
C SER A 31 -19.54 -5.68 -37.50
N ILE A 32 -18.51 -6.26 -38.13
CA ILE A 32 -18.41 -6.38 -39.59
C ILE A 32 -19.49 -7.33 -40.12
N LEU A 33 -19.68 -8.49 -39.46
CA LEU A 33 -20.73 -9.44 -39.82
C LEU A 33 -22.15 -8.85 -39.66
N ALA A 34 -22.37 -8.02 -38.63
CA ALA A 34 -23.62 -7.29 -38.45
C ALA A 34 -23.89 -6.29 -39.61
N LEU A 35 -22.84 -5.59 -40.07
CA LEU A 35 -22.92 -4.68 -41.22
C LEU A 35 -23.15 -5.41 -42.54
N GLU A 36 -22.48 -6.54 -42.78
CA GLU A 36 -22.67 -7.38 -43.94
C GLU A 36 -24.12 -7.87 -43.99
N ASN A 37 -24.67 -8.38 -42.91
CA ASN A 37 -26.07 -8.80 -42.84
C ASN A 37 -27.05 -7.65 -43.08
N ALA A 38 -26.77 -6.45 -42.52
CA ALA A 38 -27.59 -5.28 -42.79
C ALA A 38 -27.56 -4.86 -44.29
N MET A 39 -26.41 -5.01 -44.95
CA MET A 39 -26.26 -4.68 -46.39
C MET A 39 -26.97 -5.67 -47.32
N GLU A 40 -27.14 -6.91 -46.89
CA GLU A 40 -27.95 -7.92 -47.65
C GLU A 40 -29.46 -7.66 -47.53
N GLY A 41 -29.91 -6.90 -46.49
CA GLY A 41 -31.28 -6.53 -46.23
C GLY A 41 -31.61 -5.08 -46.67
N ASP A 42 -32.40 -4.38 -45.82
CA ASP A 42 -32.89 -3.00 -46.06
C ASP A 42 -31.84 -1.93 -45.79
N ARG A 43 -30.59 -2.30 -45.48
CA ARG A 43 -29.46 -1.46 -45.03
C ARG A 43 -29.73 -0.75 -43.70
N GLU A 44 -30.62 -1.29 -42.92
CA GLU A 44 -30.95 -0.76 -41.59
C GLU A 44 -30.37 -1.65 -40.50
N LEU A 45 -29.85 -1.00 -39.45
CA LEU A 45 -29.34 -1.66 -38.28
C LEU A 45 -29.57 -0.78 -37.03
N LEU A 46 -29.61 -1.41 -35.88
CA LEU A 46 -29.64 -0.68 -34.61
C LEU A 46 -28.22 -0.34 -34.16
N LEU A 47 -27.91 0.94 -34.02
CA LEU A 47 -26.72 1.42 -33.34
C LEU A 47 -27.04 1.67 -31.87
N VAL A 48 -26.30 1.01 -30.97
CA VAL A 48 -26.49 1.14 -29.52
C VAL A 48 -25.15 1.37 -28.83
N THR A 49 -25.14 2.28 -27.88
CA THR A 49 -23.91 2.60 -27.10
C THR A 49 -23.62 1.51 -26.06
N GLN A 50 -22.37 1.13 -25.91
CA GLN A 50 -21.93 0.28 -24.80
C GLN A 50 -21.82 1.10 -23.50
N ARG A 51 -22.18 0.50 -22.36
CA ARG A 51 -22.03 1.13 -21.02
C ARG A 51 -20.57 1.30 -20.67
N GLU A 52 -19.75 0.26 -20.92
CA GLU A 52 -18.32 0.25 -20.69
C GLU A 52 -17.54 0.10 -22.00
N ILE A 53 -16.62 1.01 -22.27
CA ILE A 53 -15.83 1.06 -23.51
C ILE A 53 -14.89 -0.15 -23.65
N GLY A 54 -14.45 -0.75 -22.52
CA GLY A 54 -13.45 -1.83 -22.48
C GLY A 54 -13.95 -3.21 -22.91
N VAL A 55 -15.26 -3.46 -22.91
CA VAL A 55 -15.83 -4.79 -23.20
C VAL A 55 -15.67 -5.13 -24.68
N GLN A 56 -15.04 -6.27 -24.99
CA GLN A 56 -14.77 -6.73 -26.35
C GLN A 56 -15.98 -7.45 -26.98
N GLU A 57 -16.63 -8.34 -26.25
CA GLU A 57 -17.81 -9.10 -26.67
C GLU A 57 -19.00 -8.68 -25.78
N PRO A 58 -19.73 -7.60 -26.12
CA PRO A 58 -20.80 -7.09 -25.28
C PRO A 58 -21.99 -8.05 -25.26
N GLN A 59 -22.56 -8.25 -24.07
CA GLN A 59 -23.81 -8.93 -23.81
C GLN A 59 -24.95 -7.90 -23.64
N GLU A 60 -26.18 -8.36 -23.45
CA GLU A 60 -27.32 -7.46 -23.28
C GLU A 60 -27.18 -6.48 -22.13
N GLU A 61 -26.54 -6.91 -21.03
CA GLU A 61 -26.30 -6.08 -19.84
C GLU A 61 -25.27 -4.95 -20.08
N ASP A 62 -24.37 -5.15 -21.04
CA ASP A 62 -23.33 -4.19 -21.41
C ASP A 62 -23.83 -3.07 -22.35
N LEU A 63 -25.06 -3.20 -22.87
CA LEU A 63 -25.66 -2.26 -23.80
C LEU A 63 -26.65 -1.35 -23.09
N TYR A 64 -26.84 -0.15 -23.61
CA TYR A 64 -27.96 0.69 -23.20
C TYR A 64 -29.26 0.14 -23.80
N ALA A 65 -30.39 0.34 -23.13
CA ALA A 65 -31.67 -0.19 -23.56
C ALA A 65 -32.24 0.51 -24.82
N ILE A 66 -31.88 1.78 -25.03
CA ILE A 66 -32.35 2.61 -26.16
C ILE A 66 -31.16 2.93 -27.04
N GLY A 67 -31.33 2.68 -28.34
CA GLY A 67 -30.44 3.04 -29.44
C GLY A 67 -31.18 3.73 -30.57
N THR A 68 -30.50 3.87 -31.70
CA THR A 68 -31.05 4.50 -32.91
C THR A 68 -30.99 3.52 -34.08
N VAL A 69 -32.11 3.27 -34.72
CA VAL A 69 -32.14 2.60 -36.01
C VAL A 69 -31.54 3.53 -37.05
N CYS A 70 -30.50 3.07 -37.71
CA CYS A 70 -29.76 3.85 -38.70
C CYS A 70 -29.74 3.13 -40.06
N ARG A 71 -29.75 3.93 -41.13
CA ARG A 71 -29.56 3.44 -42.50
C ARG A 71 -28.12 3.68 -42.95
N ILE A 72 -27.48 2.64 -43.45
CA ILE A 72 -26.11 2.70 -43.95
C ILE A 72 -26.12 3.42 -45.33
N PHE A 73 -25.37 4.51 -45.42
CA PHE A 73 -25.18 5.24 -46.66
C PHE A 73 -23.97 4.74 -47.44
N GLN A 74 -22.85 4.53 -46.72
CA GLN A 74 -21.60 4.14 -47.35
C GLN A 74 -20.73 3.33 -46.36
N ILE A 75 -20.04 2.32 -46.93
CA ILE A 75 -18.99 1.58 -46.23
C ILE A 75 -17.71 1.69 -47.05
N VAL A 76 -16.63 2.11 -46.43
CA VAL A 76 -15.29 2.26 -47.05
C VAL A 76 -14.30 1.37 -46.30
N LYS A 77 -13.58 0.50 -47.01
CA LYS A 77 -12.53 -0.33 -46.44
C LYS A 77 -11.34 0.56 -46.06
N THR A 78 -10.95 0.54 -44.78
CA THR A 78 -9.89 1.42 -44.25
C THR A 78 -8.57 0.65 -44.04
N SER A 79 -8.67 -0.66 -43.71
CA SER A 79 -7.53 -1.57 -43.51
C SER A 79 -7.90 -2.99 -43.87
N ASP A 80 -7.00 -3.95 -43.79
CA ASP A 80 -7.31 -5.36 -44.04
C ASP A 80 -8.40 -5.92 -43.11
N THR A 81 -8.56 -5.35 -41.92
CA THR A 81 -9.47 -5.80 -40.86
C THR A 81 -10.50 -4.75 -40.42
N GLY A 82 -10.52 -3.54 -41.01
CA GLY A 82 -11.38 -2.44 -40.55
C GLY A 82 -12.16 -1.76 -41.68
N VAL A 83 -13.38 -1.33 -41.37
CA VAL A 83 -14.26 -0.58 -42.32
C VAL A 83 -14.75 0.71 -41.67
N ARG A 84 -14.79 1.80 -42.42
CA ARG A 84 -15.42 3.06 -42.06
C ARG A 84 -16.85 3.08 -42.59
N VAL A 85 -17.77 3.34 -41.70
CA VAL A 85 -19.22 3.35 -41.99
C VAL A 85 -19.76 4.77 -41.85
N ILE A 86 -20.56 5.19 -42.82
CA ILE A 86 -21.34 6.42 -42.73
C ILE A 86 -22.83 6.00 -42.71
N ALA A 87 -23.51 6.31 -41.60
CA ALA A 87 -24.90 5.95 -41.38
C ALA A 87 -25.71 7.15 -40.91
N GLY A 88 -26.98 7.23 -41.34
CA GLY A 88 -27.93 8.25 -40.91
C GLY A 88 -28.96 7.67 -39.94
N GLY A 89 -29.19 8.33 -38.82
CA GLY A 89 -30.16 7.94 -37.81
C GLY A 89 -31.59 8.19 -38.32
N LEU A 90 -32.47 7.20 -38.16
CA LEU A 90 -33.88 7.26 -38.59
C LEU A 90 -34.79 7.45 -37.38
N HIS A 91 -34.87 6.47 -36.51
CA HIS A 91 -35.78 6.43 -35.36
C HIS A 91 -35.10 5.93 -34.10
N ARG A 92 -35.55 6.36 -32.93
CA ARG A 92 -35.23 5.73 -31.68
C ARG A 92 -35.84 4.35 -31.59
N ALA A 93 -35.15 3.43 -30.94
CA ALA A 93 -35.67 2.09 -30.73
C ALA A 93 -35.17 1.52 -29.39
N ALA A 94 -36.07 0.77 -28.75
CA ALA A 94 -35.71 0.05 -27.53
C ALA A 94 -35.42 -1.41 -27.85
N ILE A 95 -34.36 -1.96 -27.28
CA ILE A 95 -34.08 -3.40 -27.33
C ILE A 95 -35.08 -4.10 -26.39
N ARG A 96 -35.92 -4.96 -27.00
CA ARG A 96 -36.87 -5.79 -26.26
C ARG A 96 -36.23 -7.08 -25.76
N ARG A 97 -35.39 -7.69 -26.60
CA ARG A 97 -34.63 -8.88 -26.33
C ARG A 97 -33.52 -9.07 -27.34
N LEU A 98 -32.33 -9.29 -26.87
CA LEU A 98 -31.20 -9.76 -27.65
C LEU A 98 -31.30 -11.29 -27.76
N TRP A 99 -31.62 -11.82 -28.92
CA TRP A 99 -31.83 -13.26 -29.05
C TRP A 99 -30.68 -14.00 -29.74
N GLN A 100 -29.75 -13.27 -30.37
CA GLN A 100 -28.52 -13.82 -30.93
C GLN A 100 -27.34 -12.95 -30.55
N THR A 101 -26.26 -13.61 -30.10
CA THR A 101 -25.00 -12.94 -29.75
C THR A 101 -23.83 -13.38 -30.63
N LYS A 102 -23.95 -14.53 -31.32
CA LYS A 102 -22.97 -15.06 -32.28
C LYS A 102 -23.68 -15.59 -33.53
N PRO A 103 -23.14 -15.42 -34.75
CA PRO A 103 -21.86 -14.78 -35.09
C PRO A 103 -21.88 -13.24 -34.99
N PHE A 104 -23.03 -12.59 -34.95
CA PHE A 104 -23.22 -11.15 -34.74
C PHE A 104 -24.47 -10.92 -33.87
N LEU A 105 -24.59 -9.71 -33.30
CA LEU A 105 -25.71 -9.35 -32.43
C LEU A 105 -26.99 -9.14 -33.23
N GLN A 106 -28.09 -9.79 -32.81
CA GLN A 106 -29.45 -9.59 -33.40
C GLN A 106 -30.48 -9.42 -32.30
N ALA A 107 -31.35 -8.43 -32.45
CA ALA A 107 -32.37 -8.13 -31.46
C ALA A 107 -33.75 -7.88 -32.07
N ASN A 108 -34.78 -8.18 -31.25
CA ASN A 108 -36.11 -7.64 -31.45
C ASN A 108 -36.15 -6.25 -30.84
N VAL A 109 -36.47 -5.25 -31.64
CA VAL A 109 -36.53 -3.86 -31.27
C VAL A 109 -37.93 -3.28 -31.45
N ASP A 110 -38.33 -2.45 -30.50
CA ASP A 110 -39.59 -1.71 -30.61
C ASP A 110 -39.25 -0.26 -30.99
N LEU A 111 -39.79 0.18 -32.13
CA LEU A 111 -39.61 1.56 -32.57
C LEU A 111 -40.33 2.52 -31.63
N LEU A 112 -39.64 3.56 -31.20
CA LEU A 112 -40.12 4.57 -30.29
C LEU A 112 -40.39 5.87 -31.09
N GLU A 113 -41.60 6.40 -30.91
CA GLU A 113 -41.96 7.70 -31.43
C GLU A 113 -41.82 8.75 -30.32
N ASP A 114 -41.43 9.96 -30.70
CA ASP A 114 -41.38 11.07 -29.74
C ASP A 114 -42.79 11.38 -29.23
N GLU A 115 -42.90 11.69 -27.96
CA GLU A 115 -44.14 12.13 -27.34
C GLU A 115 -44.60 13.46 -27.94
N GLY A 116 -45.91 13.60 -28.15
CA GLY A 116 -46.45 14.86 -28.68
C GLY A 116 -46.26 16.04 -27.72
N TRP A 117 -45.77 17.14 -28.22
CA TRP A 117 -45.59 18.36 -27.45
C TRP A 117 -46.41 19.54 -28.01
N ARG A 118 -46.61 20.59 -27.20
CA ARG A 118 -47.29 21.81 -27.64
C ARG A 118 -46.39 23.03 -27.40
N ALA A 119 -46.43 23.98 -28.35
CA ALA A 119 -45.74 25.25 -28.16
C ALA A 119 -46.41 26.05 -27.04
N THR A 120 -45.62 26.43 -26.06
CA THR A 120 -46.03 27.26 -24.91
C THR A 120 -44.94 28.30 -24.67
N ASP A 121 -45.29 29.41 -23.98
CA ASP A 121 -44.31 30.41 -23.60
C ASP A 121 -43.12 29.84 -22.84
N ARG A 122 -43.36 28.75 -22.09
CA ARG A 122 -42.31 28.05 -21.35
C ARG A 122 -41.36 27.29 -22.28
N THR A 123 -41.86 26.65 -23.33
CA THR A 123 -41.01 25.97 -24.31
C THR A 123 -40.19 26.97 -25.13
N GLU A 124 -40.80 28.10 -25.51
CA GLU A 124 -40.10 29.18 -26.21
C GLU A 124 -38.98 29.79 -25.33
N ALA A 125 -39.28 30.06 -24.05
CA ALA A 125 -38.24 30.53 -23.10
C ALA A 125 -37.09 29.54 -22.95
N LEU A 126 -37.38 28.22 -22.92
CA LEU A 126 -36.37 27.19 -22.83
C LEU A 126 -35.48 27.15 -24.08
N THR A 127 -36.09 27.23 -25.29
CA THR A 127 -35.35 27.25 -26.55
C THR A 127 -34.45 28.49 -26.65
N ARG A 128 -34.98 29.69 -26.28
CA ARG A 128 -34.15 30.91 -26.24
C ARG A 128 -32.98 30.78 -25.25
N ARG A 129 -33.21 30.16 -24.10
CA ARG A 129 -32.14 29.88 -23.13
C ARG A 129 -31.08 28.94 -23.70
N THR A 130 -31.51 27.91 -24.44
CA THR A 130 -30.57 26.97 -25.12
C THR A 130 -29.67 27.72 -26.11
N TYR A 131 -30.24 28.59 -26.94
CA TYR A 131 -29.46 29.40 -27.88
C TYR A 131 -28.48 30.35 -27.17
N ALA A 132 -28.90 30.96 -26.04
CA ALA A 132 -28.03 31.84 -25.27
C ALA A 132 -26.82 31.05 -24.65
N LEU A 133 -27.07 29.84 -24.10
CA LEU A 133 -26.03 28.99 -23.57
C LEU A 133 -25.08 28.47 -24.65
N PHE A 134 -25.64 28.08 -25.82
CA PHE A 134 -24.85 27.63 -26.95
C PHE A 134 -23.96 28.76 -27.51
N GLY A 135 -24.48 29.99 -27.63
CA GLY A 135 -23.68 31.16 -28.01
C GLY A 135 -22.56 31.44 -27.07
N ARG A 136 -22.83 31.35 -25.74
CA ARG A 136 -21.78 31.49 -24.71
C ARG A 136 -20.71 30.38 -24.76
N TYR A 137 -21.15 29.14 -25.02
CA TYR A 137 -20.23 28.02 -25.22
C TYR A 137 -19.33 28.25 -26.46
N GLN A 138 -19.91 28.71 -27.56
CA GLN A 138 -19.18 29.05 -28.78
C GLN A 138 -18.12 30.15 -28.56
N GLU A 139 -18.48 31.21 -27.82
CA GLU A 139 -17.53 32.28 -27.46
C GLU A 139 -16.31 31.77 -26.66
N LEU A 140 -16.54 30.81 -25.76
CA LEU A 140 -15.48 30.25 -24.91
C LEU A 140 -14.60 29.25 -25.63
N VAL A 141 -15.18 28.36 -26.44
CA VAL A 141 -14.46 27.26 -27.11
C VAL A 141 -13.80 27.69 -28.42
N GLY A 142 -14.42 28.61 -29.15
CA GLY A 142 -13.85 29.25 -30.34
C GLY A 142 -13.59 28.37 -31.57
N ASN A 143 -13.90 27.07 -31.53
CA ASN A 143 -13.55 26.10 -32.58
C ASN A 143 -14.75 25.58 -33.39
N LEU A 144 -15.94 26.14 -33.20
CA LEU A 144 -17.12 25.70 -33.94
C LEU A 144 -17.20 26.44 -35.30
N SER A 145 -17.51 25.68 -36.38
CA SER A 145 -17.65 26.29 -37.72
C SER A 145 -18.90 27.16 -37.81
N ASP A 146 -18.81 28.31 -38.50
CA ASP A 146 -19.94 29.23 -38.70
C ASP A 146 -21.14 28.52 -39.35
N GLN A 147 -20.91 27.53 -40.18
CA GLN A 147 -21.95 26.76 -40.87
C GLN A 147 -22.75 25.89 -39.88
N LEU A 148 -22.07 25.31 -38.86
CA LEU A 148 -22.72 24.53 -37.81
C LEU A 148 -23.54 25.44 -36.88
N VAL A 149 -23.01 26.59 -36.54
CA VAL A 149 -23.70 27.58 -35.68
C VAL A 149 -24.99 28.05 -36.39
N ALA A 150 -24.93 28.36 -37.66
CA ALA A 150 -26.10 28.76 -38.44
C ALA A 150 -27.16 27.64 -38.48
N SER A 151 -26.75 26.38 -38.70
CA SER A 151 -27.66 25.23 -38.72
C SER A 151 -28.38 25.00 -37.39
N VAL A 152 -27.70 25.16 -36.27
CA VAL A 152 -28.30 25.03 -34.93
C VAL A 152 -29.31 26.14 -34.63
N LEU A 153 -29.04 27.38 -35.04
CA LEU A 153 -29.92 28.55 -34.82
C LEU A 153 -31.19 28.51 -35.64
N ASP A 154 -31.23 27.73 -36.72
CA ASP A 154 -32.43 27.57 -37.58
C ASP A 154 -33.42 26.51 -37.05
N ILE A 155 -33.01 25.64 -36.15
CA ILE A 155 -33.83 24.53 -35.63
C ILE A 155 -34.84 25.06 -34.61
N ARG A 156 -36.13 24.92 -34.88
CA ARG A 156 -37.22 25.40 -34.01
C ARG A 156 -37.87 24.30 -33.16
N ASP A 157 -37.73 23.05 -33.57
CA ASP A 157 -38.23 21.91 -32.81
C ASP A 157 -37.32 21.62 -31.60
N PRO A 158 -37.86 21.59 -30.36
CA PRO A 158 -37.04 21.38 -29.16
C PRO A 158 -36.37 20.02 -29.11
N GLY A 159 -36.97 18.99 -29.70
CA GLY A 159 -36.37 17.65 -29.72
C GLY A 159 -35.20 17.57 -30.72
N GLU A 160 -35.42 18.10 -31.93
CA GLU A 160 -34.39 18.19 -32.96
C GLU A 160 -33.19 19.07 -32.51
N LEU A 161 -33.48 20.17 -31.83
CA LEU A 161 -32.45 21.05 -31.27
C LEU A 161 -31.59 20.31 -30.24
N ALA A 162 -32.22 19.57 -29.31
CA ALA A 162 -31.50 18.81 -28.30
C ALA A 162 -30.65 17.69 -28.93
N ASP A 163 -31.18 16.97 -29.92
CA ASP A 163 -30.50 15.89 -30.62
C ASP A 163 -29.31 16.42 -31.44
N THR A 164 -29.49 17.54 -32.14
CA THR A 164 -28.41 18.17 -32.91
C THR A 164 -27.28 18.67 -32.02
N LEU A 165 -27.59 19.31 -30.88
CA LEU A 165 -26.59 19.75 -29.91
C LEU A 165 -25.84 18.55 -29.29
N ALA A 166 -26.57 17.50 -28.90
CA ALA A 166 -25.97 16.30 -28.32
C ALA A 166 -25.08 15.54 -29.31
N ALA A 167 -25.41 15.57 -30.60
CA ALA A 167 -24.62 14.93 -31.66
C ALA A 167 -23.34 15.71 -31.99
N THR A 168 -23.40 17.04 -31.95
CA THR A 168 -22.31 17.92 -32.44
C THR A 168 -21.35 18.39 -31.41
N LEU A 169 -21.79 18.57 -30.17
CA LEU A 169 -20.91 18.99 -29.07
C LEU A 169 -20.05 17.82 -28.53
N THR A 170 -18.87 18.14 -28.02
CA THR A 170 -17.98 17.16 -27.41
C THR A 170 -18.44 16.82 -25.99
N LEU A 171 -19.47 15.96 -25.90
CA LEU A 171 -20.04 15.53 -24.61
C LEU A 171 -19.60 14.13 -24.23
N ARG A 172 -19.73 13.80 -22.95
CA ARG A 172 -19.54 12.43 -22.46
C ARG A 172 -20.62 11.51 -23.03
N HIS A 173 -20.25 10.27 -23.38
CA HIS A 173 -21.22 9.29 -23.96
C HIS A 173 -22.41 9.04 -23.03
N GLN A 174 -22.23 9.11 -21.72
CA GLN A 174 -23.32 8.97 -20.74
C GLN A 174 -24.34 10.12 -20.84
N ASP A 175 -23.88 11.35 -21.04
CA ASP A 175 -24.75 12.53 -21.19
C ASP A 175 -25.47 12.50 -22.53
N ARG A 176 -24.79 12.10 -23.61
CA ARG A 176 -25.43 11.86 -24.90
C ARG A 176 -26.53 10.81 -24.80
N GLN A 177 -26.27 9.73 -24.08
CA GLN A 177 -27.24 8.66 -23.88
C GLN A 177 -28.46 9.13 -23.07
N ARG A 178 -28.28 9.93 -22.04
CA ARG A 178 -29.40 10.56 -21.28
C ARG A 178 -30.33 11.38 -22.20
N VAL A 179 -29.75 12.12 -23.16
CA VAL A 179 -30.53 12.87 -24.14
C VAL A 179 -31.27 11.94 -25.12
N LEU A 180 -30.63 10.84 -25.54
CA LEU A 180 -31.25 9.87 -26.45
C LEU A 180 -32.43 9.14 -25.81
N GLU A 181 -32.34 8.82 -24.52
CA GLU A 181 -33.35 8.03 -23.77
C GLU A 181 -34.63 8.81 -23.45
N GLU A 182 -34.61 10.14 -23.46
CA GLU A 182 -35.80 10.94 -23.19
C GLU A 182 -36.66 11.11 -24.45
N LEU A 183 -37.90 10.61 -24.41
CA LEU A 183 -38.82 10.63 -25.54
C LEU A 183 -39.62 11.93 -25.66
N HIS A 184 -39.79 12.69 -24.56
CA HIS A 184 -40.52 13.93 -24.58
C HIS A 184 -39.62 15.09 -25.03
N PRO A 185 -39.86 15.73 -26.23
CA PRO A 185 -38.96 16.74 -26.81
C PRO A 185 -38.58 17.88 -25.87
N VAL A 186 -39.52 18.40 -25.09
CA VAL A 186 -39.26 19.50 -24.17
C VAL A 186 -38.42 19.07 -22.96
N ARG A 187 -38.62 17.85 -22.41
CA ARG A 187 -37.78 17.33 -21.32
C ARG A 187 -36.38 17.04 -21.82
N ARG A 188 -36.24 16.50 -23.02
CA ARG A 188 -34.97 16.30 -23.71
C ARG A 188 -34.15 17.59 -23.80
N LEU A 189 -34.81 18.69 -24.22
CA LEU A 189 -34.19 20.01 -24.27
C LEU A 189 -33.81 20.54 -22.89
N MET A 190 -34.62 20.22 -21.84
CA MET A 190 -34.24 20.55 -20.45
C MET A 190 -32.97 19.83 -20.00
N ILE A 191 -32.86 18.53 -20.30
CA ILE A 191 -31.64 17.74 -20.02
C ILE A 191 -30.44 18.32 -20.77
N MET A 192 -30.63 18.64 -22.07
CA MET A 192 -29.57 19.28 -22.86
C MET A 192 -29.13 20.64 -22.28
N ASN A 193 -30.07 21.45 -21.78
CA ASN A 193 -29.74 22.70 -21.09
C ASN A 193 -28.93 22.53 -19.81
N GLU A 194 -29.23 21.50 -19.02
CA GLU A 194 -28.47 21.16 -17.83
C GLU A 194 -27.01 20.79 -18.20
N ILE A 195 -26.86 19.91 -19.21
CA ILE A 195 -25.57 19.50 -19.71
C ILE A 195 -24.78 20.69 -20.28
N LEU A 196 -25.45 21.50 -21.14
CA LEU A 196 -24.81 22.65 -21.79
C LEU A 196 -24.37 23.71 -20.76
N LEU A 197 -25.15 23.93 -19.70
CA LEU A 197 -24.76 24.83 -18.62
C LEU A 197 -23.48 24.36 -17.93
N HIS A 198 -23.37 23.06 -17.66
CA HIS A 198 -22.18 22.46 -17.07
C HIS A 198 -20.96 22.57 -17.99
N GLU A 199 -21.13 22.32 -19.29
CA GLU A 199 -20.07 22.46 -20.28
C GLU A 199 -19.60 23.92 -20.43
N VAL A 200 -20.50 24.90 -20.34
CA VAL A 200 -20.16 26.34 -20.32
C VAL A 200 -19.31 26.68 -19.08
N ASP A 201 -19.66 26.14 -17.92
CA ASP A 201 -18.89 26.39 -16.70
C ASP A 201 -17.48 25.78 -16.78
N ILE A 202 -17.36 24.58 -17.36
CA ILE A 202 -16.04 23.95 -17.63
C ILE A 202 -15.24 24.78 -18.61
N ALA A 203 -15.82 25.16 -19.75
CA ALA A 203 -15.14 25.95 -20.77
C ALA A 203 -14.69 27.33 -20.26
N ALA A 204 -15.45 27.93 -19.35
CA ALA A 204 -15.07 29.18 -18.69
C ALA A 204 -13.86 29.02 -17.78
N LEU A 205 -13.77 27.90 -17.04
CA LEU A 205 -12.62 27.55 -16.23
C LEU A 205 -11.38 27.27 -17.07
N GLU A 206 -11.52 26.53 -18.16
CA GLU A 206 -10.44 26.26 -19.13
C GLU A 206 -9.90 27.56 -19.75
N SER A 207 -10.76 28.46 -20.16
CA SER A 207 -10.40 29.79 -20.69
C SER A 207 -9.66 30.65 -19.66
N ASP A 208 -10.07 30.64 -18.37
CA ASP A 208 -9.37 31.36 -17.29
C ASP A 208 -7.98 30.78 -17.03
N ILE A 209 -7.85 29.44 -17.05
CA ILE A 209 -6.55 28.75 -16.94
C ILE A 209 -5.65 29.12 -18.11
N ASP A 210 -6.15 29.05 -19.34
CA ASP A 210 -5.40 29.40 -20.53
C ASP A 210 -4.96 30.87 -20.54
N GLN A 211 -5.82 31.77 -20.09
CA GLN A 211 -5.47 33.18 -19.95
C GLN A 211 -4.36 33.39 -18.92
N LYS A 212 -4.43 32.71 -17.78
CA LYS A 212 -3.37 32.76 -16.74
C LYS A 212 -2.05 32.16 -17.24
N VAL A 213 -2.11 31.06 -18.01
CA VAL A 213 -0.93 30.46 -18.64
C VAL A 213 -0.31 31.41 -19.65
N ARG A 214 -1.12 32.03 -20.55
CA ARG A 214 -0.65 33.00 -21.56
C ARG A 214 -0.05 34.25 -20.90
N GLN A 215 -0.65 34.75 -19.80
CA GLN A 215 -0.09 35.86 -19.03
C GLN A 215 1.28 35.50 -18.42
N ARG A 216 1.42 34.29 -17.84
CA ARG A 216 2.72 33.81 -17.31
C ARG A 216 3.74 33.61 -18.42
N VAL A 217 3.36 33.00 -19.54
CA VAL A 217 4.26 32.82 -20.70
C VAL A 217 4.67 34.18 -21.28
N GLY A 218 3.72 35.12 -21.37
CA GLY A 218 4.00 36.49 -21.82
C GLY A 218 4.93 37.27 -20.88
N GLN A 219 4.82 37.05 -19.56
CA GLN A 219 5.78 37.60 -18.59
C GLN A 219 7.17 36.97 -18.74
N VAL A 220 7.24 35.64 -18.89
CA VAL A 220 8.50 34.92 -19.10
C VAL A 220 9.17 35.35 -20.43
N GLN A 221 8.37 35.55 -21.49
CA GLN A 221 8.90 36.07 -22.77
C GLN A 221 9.40 37.53 -22.68
N ARG A 222 8.66 38.39 -21.93
CA ARG A 222 9.14 39.76 -21.68
C ARG A 222 10.41 39.79 -20.84
N ASP A 223 10.46 38.96 -19.78
CA ASP A 223 11.67 38.82 -18.96
C ASP A 223 12.81 38.23 -19.77
N MET A 224 12.54 37.32 -20.71
CA MET A 224 13.54 36.78 -21.63
C MET A 224 14.09 37.83 -22.63
N VAL A 225 13.20 38.63 -23.22
CA VAL A 225 13.61 39.72 -24.15
C VAL A 225 14.34 40.81 -23.36
N LEU A 226 13.93 41.18 -22.16
CA LEU A 226 14.64 42.13 -21.31
C LEU A 226 15.99 41.59 -20.83
N ARG A 227 16.10 40.29 -20.55
CA ARG A 227 17.38 39.62 -20.24
C ARG A 227 18.30 39.57 -21.49
N GLU A 228 17.73 39.29 -22.65
CA GLU A 228 18.48 39.32 -23.94
C GLU A 228 18.97 40.71 -24.25
N GLN A 229 18.16 41.75 -24.01
CA GLN A 229 18.60 43.15 -24.17
C GLN A 229 19.67 43.55 -23.13
N LEU A 230 19.53 43.06 -21.87
CA LEU A 230 20.56 43.20 -20.86
C LEU A 230 21.82 42.43 -21.22
N HIS A 231 21.70 41.22 -21.76
CA HIS A 231 22.84 40.44 -22.24
C HIS A 231 23.58 41.07 -23.42
N VAL A 232 22.86 41.64 -24.40
CA VAL A 232 23.48 42.38 -25.51
C VAL A 232 24.20 43.64 -24.98
N LEU A 233 23.64 44.33 -24.00
CA LEU A 233 24.28 45.48 -23.32
C LEU A 233 25.46 45.06 -22.45
N GLN A 234 25.39 43.89 -21.77
CA GLN A 234 26.51 43.32 -21.01
C GLN A 234 27.61 42.77 -21.91
N HIS A 235 27.27 42.16 -23.04
CA HIS A 235 28.24 41.74 -24.06
C HIS A 235 28.96 42.93 -24.71
N GLU A 236 28.28 44.07 -24.93
CA GLU A 236 28.91 45.30 -25.36
C GLU A 236 29.77 45.95 -24.26
N LEU A 237 29.51 45.62 -22.97
CA LEU A 237 30.27 46.10 -21.81
C LEU A 237 31.35 45.10 -21.36
N GLY A 238 31.42 43.89 -21.95
CA GLY A 238 32.48 42.90 -21.69
C GLY A 238 32.33 42.12 -20.40
N GLU A 239 31.09 42.04 -19.82
CA GLU A 239 30.82 41.31 -18.60
C GLU A 239 29.82 40.20 -18.83
N ASP A 240 30.10 38.97 -18.35
CA ASP A 240 29.22 37.87 -17.87
C ASP A 240 29.02 36.57 -18.68
N GLY A 241 29.39 36.44 -19.94
CA GLY A 241 29.29 35.12 -20.60
C GLY A 241 30.50 34.23 -20.38
N ASP A 242 31.69 34.86 -20.34
CA ASP A 242 32.96 34.16 -20.15
C ASP A 242 33.20 33.80 -18.67
N ASP A 243 32.68 34.58 -17.73
CA ASP A 243 32.87 34.33 -16.28
C ASP A 243 32.16 33.04 -15.83
N GLU A 244 30.92 32.77 -16.27
CA GLU A 244 30.19 31.52 -15.94
C GLU A 244 30.94 30.29 -16.50
N LEU A 245 31.38 30.34 -17.76
CA LEU A 245 32.11 29.24 -18.39
C LEU A 245 33.45 29.01 -17.70
N TYR A 246 34.13 30.09 -17.33
CA TYR A 246 35.39 30.05 -16.58
C TYR A 246 35.18 29.44 -15.17
N GLU A 247 34.11 29.81 -14.47
CA GLU A 247 33.77 29.21 -13.19
C GLU A 247 33.53 27.69 -13.29
N TYR A 248 32.79 27.23 -14.31
CA TYR A 248 32.58 25.79 -14.54
C TYR A 248 33.90 25.08 -14.88
N GLU A 249 34.76 25.70 -15.73
CA GLU A 249 36.07 25.15 -16.07
C GLU A 249 36.95 25.01 -14.83
N GLU A 250 37.00 26.04 -13.97
CA GLU A 250 37.74 26.00 -12.71
C GLU A 250 37.19 24.92 -11.76
N LYS A 251 35.86 24.80 -11.62
CA LYS A 251 35.22 23.76 -10.81
C LYS A 251 35.54 22.35 -11.33
N ILE A 252 35.48 22.14 -12.66
CA ILE A 252 35.85 20.87 -13.31
C ILE A 252 37.32 20.52 -13.07
N ASN A 253 38.21 21.51 -13.20
CA ASN A 253 39.64 21.31 -13.00
C ASN A 253 40.02 21.05 -11.53
N ARG A 254 39.29 21.64 -10.57
CA ARG A 254 39.42 21.35 -9.14
C ARG A 254 38.77 20.03 -8.70
N CYS A 255 37.84 19.53 -9.52
CA CYS A 255 37.13 18.29 -9.21
C CYS A 255 38.09 17.09 -9.18
N ARG A 256 38.01 16.27 -8.15
CA ARG A 256 38.84 15.06 -7.97
C ARG A 256 38.27 13.84 -8.70
N ALA A 257 37.47 14.08 -9.74
CA ALA A 257 36.91 13.00 -10.56
C ALA A 257 37.99 12.35 -11.42
N GLY A 258 37.76 11.10 -11.82
CA GLY A 258 38.64 10.42 -12.78
C GLY A 258 38.67 11.10 -14.15
N ASP A 259 39.71 10.78 -14.96
CA ASP A 259 39.93 11.45 -16.26
C ASP A 259 38.75 11.27 -17.23
N GLU A 260 38.10 10.12 -17.27
CA GLU A 260 36.89 9.85 -18.09
C GLU A 260 35.74 10.83 -17.75
N VAL A 261 35.52 11.07 -16.47
CA VAL A 261 34.46 11.98 -15.98
C VAL A 261 34.82 13.42 -16.34
N ARG A 262 36.06 13.83 -16.08
CA ARG A 262 36.54 15.19 -16.38
C ARG A 262 36.46 15.50 -17.88
N GLU A 263 36.89 14.56 -18.74
CA GLU A 263 36.81 14.72 -20.20
C GLU A 263 35.35 14.89 -20.66
N LYS A 264 34.43 14.14 -20.09
CA LYS A 264 33.01 14.26 -20.40
C LYS A 264 32.43 15.60 -19.95
N LEU A 265 32.75 16.06 -18.75
CA LEU A 265 32.29 17.36 -18.24
C LEU A 265 32.85 18.52 -19.12
N MET A 266 34.13 18.45 -19.53
CA MET A 266 34.69 19.42 -20.43
C MET A 266 34.04 19.43 -21.82
N LYS A 267 33.64 18.26 -22.33
CA LYS A 267 32.84 18.16 -23.57
C LYS A 267 31.47 18.82 -23.44
N GLU A 268 30.78 18.61 -22.31
CA GLU A 268 29.48 19.24 -22.08
C GLU A 268 29.64 20.76 -21.84
N LEU A 269 30.71 21.22 -21.16
CA LEU A 269 31.04 22.64 -21.05
C LEU A 269 31.28 23.28 -22.42
N HIS A 270 32.02 22.60 -23.31
CA HIS A 270 32.21 23.05 -24.67
C HIS A 270 30.94 23.07 -25.53
N ARG A 271 29.93 22.20 -25.18
CA ARG A 271 28.60 22.30 -25.78
C ARG A 271 27.85 23.52 -25.23
N LEU A 272 27.95 23.79 -23.94
CA LEU A 272 27.32 24.94 -23.29
C LEU A 272 27.83 26.24 -23.93
N SER A 273 29.13 26.36 -24.17
CA SER A 273 29.72 27.56 -24.81
C SER A 273 29.22 27.85 -26.24
N LYS A 274 28.66 26.84 -26.92
CA LYS A 274 28.05 26.98 -28.25
C LYS A 274 26.56 27.27 -28.23
N GLN A 275 25.91 27.19 -27.05
CA GLN A 275 24.47 27.44 -26.93
C GLN A 275 24.20 28.92 -26.66
N PRO A 276 23.14 29.48 -27.26
CA PRO A 276 22.72 30.83 -26.90
C PRO A 276 22.35 30.90 -25.41
N PHE A 277 22.71 32.02 -24.80
CA PHE A 277 22.36 32.26 -23.40
C PHE A 277 20.83 32.21 -23.21
N GLY A 278 20.35 31.56 -22.13
CA GLY A 278 18.94 31.41 -21.87
C GLY A 278 18.21 30.33 -22.71
N SER A 279 18.93 29.59 -23.56
CA SER A 279 18.32 28.47 -24.30
C SER A 279 17.90 27.34 -23.35
N ALA A 280 16.79 26.64 -23.68
CA ALA A 280 16.32 25.49 -22.92
C ALA A 280 17.36 24.36 -22.87
N GLU A 281 18.10 24.16 -23.96
CA GLU A 281 19.20 23.20 -24.04
C GLU A 281 20.39 23.61 -23.14
N GLY A 282 20.72 24.91 -23.11
CA GLY A 282 21.72 25.45 -22.18
C GLY A 282 21.34 25.24 -20.71
N ALA A 283 20.04 25.41 -20.36
CA ALA A 283 19.57 25.15 -19.02
C ALA A 283 19.68 23.66 -18.62
N VAL A 284 19.45 22.75 -19.57
CA VAL A 284 19.63 21.31 -19.35
C VAL A 284 21.09 20.96 -19.12
N ILE A 285 22.00 21.54 -19.90
CA ILE A 285 23.45 21.31 -19.77
C ILE A 285 23.97 21.90 -18.44
N ARG A 286 23.52 23.10 -18.03
CA ARG A 286 23.86 23.68 -16.72
C ARG A 286 23.43 22.77 -15.58
N ASN A 287 22.16 22.36 -15.56
CA ASN A 287 21.66 21.42 -14.53
C ASN A 287 22.47 20.12 -14.49
N TYR A 288 22.88 19.61 -15.65
CA TYR A 288 23.73 18.42 -15.73
C TYR A 288 25.12 18.68 -15.13
N LEU A 289 25.77 19.78 -15.47
CA LEU A 289 27.08 20.16 -14.94
C LEU A 289 27.02 20.39 -13.42
N ASP A 290 25.97 21.08 -12.93
CA ASP A 290 25.77 21.34 -11.50
C ASP A 290 25.64 20.04 -10.71
N VAL A 291 24.75 19.13 -11.13
CA VAL A 291 24.56 17.84 -10.46
C VAL A 291 25.83 16.99 -10.51
N CYS A 292 26.56 16.98 -11.64
CA CYS A 292 27.81 16.21 -11.74
C CYS A 292 28.91 16.79 -10.83
N LEU A 293 28.96 18.10 -10.67
CA LEU A 293 29.95 18.80 -9.82
C LEU A 293 29.57 18.70 -8.33
N ASP A 294 28.29 18.54 -8.00
CA ASP A 294 27.81 18.29 -6.65
C ASP A 294 28.17 16.89 -6.12
N VAL A 295 28.49 15.93 -7.01
CA VAL A 295 29.00 14.63 -6.58
C VAL A 295 30.34 14.83 -5.87
N PRO A 296 30.53 14.34 -4.65
CA PRO A 296 31.75 14.59 -3.85
C PRO A 296 32.94 13.74 -4.30
N TRP A 297 33.34 13.87 -5.54
CA TRP A 297 34.42 13.11 -6.16
C TRP A 297 35.73 13.15 -5.33
N GLY A 298 36.19 11.94 -4.96
CA GLY A 298 37.44 11.80 -4.21
C GLY A 298 37.41 12.35 -2.77
N VAL A 299 36.23 12.75 -2.26
CA VAL A 299 36.04 13.18 -0.88
C VAL A 299 35.61 11.99 -0.05
N GLU A 300 36.43 11.54 0.87
CA GLU A 300 36.14 10.40 1.75
C GLU A 300 36.30 10.78 3.21
N THR A 301 35.52 10.14 4.05
CA THR A 301 35.70 10.19 5.51
C THR A 301 36.71 9.13 5.93
N HIS A 302 37.55 9.45 6.94
CA HIS A 302 38.47 8.47 7.50
C HIS A 302 37.70 7.49 8.38
N ASP A 303 37.67 6.22 7.95
CA ASP A 303 37.06 5.14 8.70
C ASP A 303 37.78 4.92 10.03
N ARG A 304 37.04 4.93 11.11
CA ARG A 304 37.48 4.47 12.44
C ARG A 304 36.82 3.12 12.71
N ALA A 305 37.50 2.06 12.38
CA ALA A 305 37.04 0.70 12.70
C ALA A 305 37.66 0.28 14.07
N ASP A 306 37.29 0.96 15.13
CA ASP A 306 37.65 0.60 16.50
C ASP A 306 36.50 -0.12 17.17
N VAL A 307 36.65 -1.45 17.36
CA VAL A 307 35.64 -2.34 17.92
C VAL A 307 35.26 -1.93 19.37
N GLU A 308 36.23 -1.48 20.18
CA GLU A 308 35.96 -1.10 21.56
C GLU A 308 35.14 0.19 21.64
N GLN A 309 35.47 1.17 20.82
CA GLN A 309 34.73 2.41 20.73
C GLN A 309 33.32 2.18 20.12
N ALA A 310 33.22 1.31 19.12
CA ALA A 310 31.95 0.91 18.55
C ALA A 310 31.03 0.25 19.59
N ARG A 311 31.57 -0.66 20.41
CA ARG A 311 30.84 -1.26 21.53
C ARG A 311 30.28 -0.20 22.49
N LYS A 312 31.12 0.75 22.92
CA LYS A 312 30.70 1.84 23.81
C LYS A 312 29.57 2.70 23.21
N ILE A 313 29.61 2.96 21.91
CA ILE A 313 28.58 3.73 21.20
C ILE A 313 27.26 2.93 21.11
N LEU A 314 27.33 1.64 20.72
CA LEU A 314 26.16 0.77 20.62
C LEU A 314 25.50 0.57 21.98
N ASP A 315 26.27 0.37 23.06
CA ASP A 315 25.75 0.18 24.43
C ASP A 315 25.16 1.47 25.00
N ARG A 316 25.70 2.62 24.62
CA ARG A 316 25.15 3.93 25.02
C ARG A 316 23.87 4.22 24.32
N ASP A 317 23.78 3.95 22.99
CA ASP A 317 22.66 4.35 22.13
C ASP A 317 21.53 3.30 22.14
N HIS A 318 21.78 2.03 22.52
CA HIS A 318 20.81 0.92 22.51
C HIS A 318 20.89 0.08 23.77
N TYR A 319 19.73 -0.16 24.38
CA TYR A 319 19.59 -1.09 25.50
C TYR A 319 19.23 -2.48 24.97
N GLY A 320 19.83 -3.54 25.55
CA GLY A 320 19.62 -4.92 25.09
C GLY A 320 20.23 -5.17 23.70
N LEU A 321 19.63 -6.05 22.94
CA LEU A 321 20.04 -6.44 21.57
C LEU A 321 21.47 -6.99 21.47
N GLU A 322 21.92 -7.77 22.48
CA GLU A 322 23.31 -8.21 22.62
C GLU A 322 23.80 -8.98 21.39
N LYS A 323 23.01 -9.95 20.85
CA LYS A 323 23.34 -10.71 19.63
C LYS A 323 23.49 -9.80 18.40
N VAL A 324 22.62 -8.80 18.28
CA VAL A 324 22.67 -7.84 17.16
C VAL A 324 23.92 -6.97 17.25
N LYS A 325 24.25 -6.48 18.45
CA LYS A 325 25.47 -5.71 18.69
C LYS A 325 26.72 -6.53 18.41
N GLU A 326 26.76 -7.79 18.85
CA GLU A 326 27.88 -8.70 18.62
C GLU A 326 28.11 -8.93 17.11
N ARG A 327 27.08 -9.23 16.34
CA ARG A 327 27.19 -9.35 14.89
C ARG A 327 27.69 -8.10 14.19
N ILE A 328 27.23 -6.93 14.64
CA ILE A 328 27.72 -5.64 14.14
C ILE A 328 29.20 -5.44 14.50
N LEU A 329 29.61 -5.80 15.72
CA LEU A 329 31.00 -5.70 16.14
C LEU A 329 31.92 -6.67 15.38
N GLU A 330 31.48 -7.89 15.10
CA GLU A 330 32.17 -8.85 14.22
C GLU A 330 32.39 -8.24 12.82
N PHE A 331 31.34 -7.64 12.26
CA PHE A 331 31.44 -6.97 10.96
C PHE A 331 32.45 -5.79 10.96
N ILE A 332 32.46 -4.98 12.04
CA ILE A 332 33.43 -3.88 12.20
C ILE A 332 34.84 -4.44 12.37
N ALA A 333 35.00 -5.53 13.14
CA ALA A 333 36.30 -6.18 13.37
C ALA A 333 36.92 -6.70 12.05
N VAL A 334 36.11 -7.33 11.18
CA VAL A 334 36.58 -7.78 9.85
C VAL A 334 37.09 -6.59 9.03
N ARG A 335 36.37 -5.46 9.05
CA ARG A 335 36.81 -4.24 8.34
C ARG A 335 38.03 -3.57 8.97
N GLN A 336 38.22 -3.71 10.29
CA GLN A 336 39.44 -3.26 10.95
C GLN A 336 40.67 -4.03 10.48
N LEU A 337 40.54 -5.37 10.30
CA LEU A 337 41.61 -6.24 9.83
C LEU A 337 41.86 -6.11 8.33
N ASN A 338 40.79 -5.95 7.54
CA ASN A 338 40.87 -5.83 6.09
C ASN A 338 39.96 -4.69 5.62
N PRO A 339 40.48 -3.44 5.51
CA PRO A 339 39.71 -2.28 5.06
C PRO A 339 39.14 -2.41 3.63
N GLN A 340 39.74 -3.26 2.81
CA GLN A 340 39.30 -3.54 1.44
C GLN A 340 38.36 -4.75 1.33
N ALA A 341 38.00 -5.38 2.44
CA ALA A 341 37.11 -6.51 2.41
C ALA A 341 35.78 -6.14 1.74
N LYS A 342 35.46 -6.82 0.65
CA LYS A 342 34.15 -6.77 0.01
C LYS A 342 33.19 -7.57 0.90
N GLY A 343 32.58 -6.90 1.88
CA GLY A 343 31.68 -7.55 2.85
C GLY A 343 30.27 -7.72 2.30
N LYS A 344 29.56 -8.71 2.83
CA LYS A 344 28.10 -8.83 2.66
C LYS A 344 27.39 -7.57 3.19
N ILE A 345 26.22 -7.28 2.66
CA ILE A 345 25.37 -6.16 3.05
C ILE A 345 24.62 -6.57 4.30
N LEU A 346 24.65 -5.74 5.34
CA LEU A 346 23.87 -6.01 6.55
C LEU A 346 22.38 -5.73 6.29
N CYS A 347 21.54 -6.75 6.54
CA CYS A 347 20.08 -6.61 6.47
C CYS A 347 19.47 -6.74 7.86
N LEU A 348 18.94 -5.64 8.39
CA LEU A 348 18.28 -5.59 9.69
C LEU A 348 16.79 -5.91 9.52
N VAL A 349 16.36 -7.08 9.98
CA VAL A 349 14.99 -7.58 9.82
C VAL A 349 14.29 -7.64 11.17
N GLY A 350 13.01 -7.30 11.21
CA GLY A 350 12.21 -7.42 12.42
C GLY A 350 11.00 -6.49 12.41
N PRO A 351 10.14 -6.58 13.43
CA PRO A 351 8.92 -5.81 13.49
C PRO A 351 9.15 -4.29 13.53
N PRO A 352 8.13 -3.48 13.22
CA PRO A 352 8.26 -2.03 13.27
C PRO A 352 8.55 -1.54 14.70
N GLY A 353 9.40 -0.52 14.81
CA GLY A 353 9.70 0.12 16.10
C GLY A 353 10.78 -0.54 16.97
N VAL A 354 11.43 -1.63 16.52
CA VAL A 354 12.53 -2.28 17.26
C VAL A 354 13.88 -1.59 17.10
N GLY A 355 13.96 -0.47 16.40
CA GLY A 355 15.18 0.33 16.33
C GLY A 355 16.11 0.04 15.15
N LYS A 356 15.66 -0.67 14.09
CA LYS A 356 16.47 -0.97 12.89
C LYS A 356 17.24 0.23 12.34
N THR A 357 16.54 1.30 12.02
CA THR A 357 17.13 2.54 11.48
C THR A 357 18.02 3.25 12.50
N SER A 358 17.69 3.17 13.80
CA SER A 358 18.49 3.74 14.88
C SER A 358 19.83 3.03 15.04
N ILE A 359 19.85 1.70 14.92
CA ILE A 359 21.08 0.88 14.93
C ILE A 359 21.99 1.28 13.76
N ALA A 360 21.44 1.39 12.54
CA ALA A 360 22.22 1.82 11.38
C ALA A 360 22.87 3.21 11.58
N LEU A 361 22.17 4.13 12.24
CA LEU A 361 22.70 5.44 12.61
C LEU A 361 23.85 5.33 13.62
N SER A 362 23.76 4.42 14.58
CA SER A 362 24.82 4.20 15.58
C SER A 362 26.03 3.52 14.93
N VAL A 363 25.84 2.61 13.97
CA VAL A 363 26.92 2.04 13.16
C VAL A 363 27.66 3.12 12.38
N ALA A 364 26.93 4.04 11.72
CA ALA A 364 27.56 5.16 11.01
C ALA A 364 28.41 6.04 11.93
N LYS A 365 27.90 6.35 13.14
CA LYS A 365 28.66 7.09 14.16
C LYS A 365 29.90 6.32 14.63
N ALA A 366 29.75 5.01 14.85
CA ALA A 366 30.85 4.16 15.31
C ALA A 366 31.99 4.10 14.29
N MET A 367 31.64 4.02 13.01
CA MET A 367 32.61 3.99 11.91
C MET A 367 33.07 5.37 11.45
N HIS A 368 32.56 6.46 12.03
CA HIS A 368 32.82 7.84 11.63
C HIS A 368 32.49 8.13 10.17
N ARG A 369 31.46 7.45 9.63
CA ARG A 369 30.97 7.65 8.27
C ARG A 369 29.80 8.63 8.22
N LYS A 370 29.72 9.39 7.15
CA LYS A 370 28.53 10.18 6.82
C LYS A 370 27.37 9.24 6.54
N LEU A 371 26.18 9.60 7.01
CA LEU A 371 24.97 8.80 6.82
C LEU A 371 24.03 9.48 5.83
N SER A 372 23.50 8.71 4.89
CA SER A 372 22.33 9.10 4.11
C SER A 372 21.29 7.98 4.16
N ARG A 373 20.01 8.34 4.16
CA ARG A 373 18.89 7.41 4.24
C ARG A 373 18.04 7.52 3.00
N LEU A 374 17.73 6.38 2.42
CA LEU A 374 16.89 6.21 1.25
C LEU A 374 15.73 5.27 1.60
N SER A 375 14.48 5.73 1.48
CA SER A 375 13.31 4.85 1.59
C SER A 375 13.03 4.21 0.23
N LEU A 376 12.96 2.88 0.23
CA LEU A 376 12.58 2.08 -0.95
C LEU A 376 11.08 1.76 -0.99
N GLY A 377 10.36 2.09 0.09
CA GLY A 377 8.91 1.90 0.14
C GLY A 377 8.20 2.76 -0.90
N GLY A 378 7.47 2.10 -1.82
CA GLY A 378 6.73 2.77 -2.90
C GLY A 378 7.53 3.02 -4.19
N VAL A 379 8.80 2.62 -4.25
CA VAL A 379 9.59 2.61 -5.50
C VAL A 379 9.04 1.52 -6.41
N ARG A 380 8.71 1.90 -7.65
CA ARG A 380 8.13 1.00 -8.67
C ARG A 380 8.89 1.01 -9.99
N ASP A 381 9.67 2.08 -10.25
CA ASP A 381 10.39 2.29 -11.50
C ASP A 381 11.90 2.14 -11.26
N GLU A 382 12.58 1.46 -12.16
CA GLU A 382 14.05 1.39 -12.20
C GLU A 382 14.69 2.79 -12.27
N ALA A 383 14.02 3.74 -12.94
CA ALA A 383 14.47 5.12 -13.05
C ALA A 383 14.54 5.85 -11.71
N ASP A 384 13.75 5.45 -10.69
CA ASP A 384 13.92 5.97 -9.33
C ASP A 384 15.32 5.65 -8.76
N ILE A 385 15.89 4.49 -9.10
CA ILE A 385 17.19 4.04 -8.61
C ILE A 385 18.33 4.56 -9.48
N ARG A 386 18.19 4.45 -10.83
CA ARG A 386 19.22 4.76 -11.82
C ARG A 386 19.11 6.15 -12.45
N GLY A 387 18.05 6.93 -12.11
CA GLY A 387 17.83 8.24 -12.72
C GLY A 387 17.19 8.21 -14.10
N HIS A 388 16.76 9.36 -14.55
CA HIS A 388 16.21 9.58 -15.89
C HIS A 388 17.28 10.09 -16.84
N ARG A 389 17.18 9.75 -18.13
CA ARG A 389 18.11 10.26 -19.13
C ARG A 389 18.08 11.79 -19.17
N LYS A 390 19.25 12.44 -19.14
CA LYS A 390 19.42 13.89 -19.07
C LYS A 390 18.73 14.70 -20.19
N THR A 391 18.33 14.04 -21.28
CA THR A 391 17.66 14.68 -22.43
C THR A 391 16.23 15.11 -22.15
N TYR A 392 15.62 14.64 -21.05
CA TYR A 392 14.27 15.03 -20.68
C TYR A 392 14.27 16.28 -19.81
N ILE A 393 13.36 17.22 -20.06
CA ILE A 393 13.18 18.40 -19.20
C ILE A 393 12.69 17.92 -17.82
N GLY A 394 13.42 18.33 -16.77
CA GLY A 394 13.15 17.89 -15.40
C GLY A 394 13.78 16.54 -15.03
N ALA A 395 14.69 16.01 -15.86
CA ALA A 395 15.47 14.82 -15.51
C ALA A 395 16.31 15.06 -14.24
N MET A 396 16.37 14.03 -13.39
CA MET A 396 17.11 14.05 -12.13
C MET A 396 17.96 12.78 -12.02
N PRO A 397 19.05 12.81 -11.25
CA PRO A 397 19.83 11.62 -10.93
C PRO A 397 19.00 10.64 -10.12
N GLY A 398 19.39 9.36 -10.14
CA GLY A 398 18.78 8.34 -9.32
C GLY A 398 18.98 8.59 -7.83
N ARG A 399 18.09 8.03 -7.02
CA ARG A 399 18.10 8.22 -5.56
C ARG A 399 19.41 7.77 -4.90
N ILE A 400 20.15 6.83 -5.50
CA ILE A 400 21.46 6.38 -4.99
C ILE A 400 22.47 7.51 -5.11
N ILE A 401 22.57 8.12 -6.27
CA ILE A 401 23.48 9.23 -6.53
C ILE A 401 23.09 10.46 -5.71
N ASP A 402 21.81 10.79 -5.65
CA ASP A 402 21.30 11.87 -4.80
C ASP A 402 21.66 11.65 -3.31
N ALA A 403 21.57 10.40 -2.82
CA ALA A 403 21.97 10.06 -1.46
C ALA A 403 23.48 10.23 -1.23
N VAL A 404 24.31 9.94 -2.23
CA VAL A 404 25.78 10.19 -2.18
C VAL A 404 26.05 11.68 -2.15
N ILE A 405 25.43 12.47 -3.02
CA ILE A 405 25.55 13.95 -3.06
C ILE A 405 25.17 14.52 -1.68
N ARG A 406 23.99 14.18 -1.15
CA ARG A 406 23.54 14.67 0.17
C ARG A 406 24.47 14.29 1.31
N SER A 407 25.13 13.14 1.23
CA SER A 407 26.11 12.73 2.25
C SER A 407 27.36 13.58 2.23
N GLY A 408 27.74 14.13 1.06
CA GLY A 408 28.99 14.87 0.84
C GLY A 408 30.24 14.02 1.02
N SER A 409 30.18 12.72 0.70
CA SER A 409 31.31 11.77 0.76
C SER A 409 31.10 10.62 -0.22
N MET A 410 32.20 10.09 -0.79
CA MET A 410 32.16 8.91 -1.68
C MET A 410 32.13 7.58 -0.93
N ASN A 411 32.36 7.57 0.38
CA ASN A 411 32.31 6.37 1.24
C ASN A 411 31.24 6.51 2.35
N PRO A 412 30.02 6.98 2.07
CA PRO A 412 28.99 7.10 3.08
C PRO A 412 28.51 5.73 3.56
N LEU A 413 27.74 5.73 4.64
CA LEU A 413 26.84 4.66 4.99
C LEU A 413 25.45 4.99 4.44
N LEU A 414 24.96 4.21 3.48
CA LEU A 414 23.62 4.36 2.91
C LEU A 414 22.66 3.36 3.56
N VAL A 415 21.60 3.86 4.16
CA VAL A 415 20.51 3.05 4.73
C VAL A 415 19.40 2.94 3.68
N LEU A 416 19.20 1.73 3.16
CA LEU A 416 18.12 1.39 2.26
C LEU A 416 16.95 0.86 3.11
N ASP A 417 16.01 1.73 3.40
CA ASP A 417 14.91 1.45 4.34
C ASP A 417 13.72 0.83 3.62
N GLU A 418 13.08 -0.16 4.24
CA GLU A 418 11.88 -0.86 3.73
C GLU A 418 12.08 -1.59 2.39
N ILE A 419 13.18 -2.37 2.27
CA ILE A 419 13.48 -3.14 1.05
C ILE A 419 12.42 -4.22 0.75
N ASP A 420 11.72 -4.69 1.77
CA ASP A 420 10.60 -5.63 1.69
C ASP A 420 9.34 -5.04 1.00
N LYS A 421 9.30 -3.73 0.79
CA LYS A 421 8.19 -3.03 0.12
C LYS A 421 8.49 -2.64 -1.33
N LEU A 422 9.56 -3.18 -1.91
CA LEU A 422 9.82 -3.05 -3.34
C LEU A 422 8.70 -3.73 -4.12
N ALA A 423 8.06 -3.01 -5.02
CA ALA A 423 7.05 -3.56 -5.91
C ALA A 423 7.65 -3.70 -7.32
N SER A 424 7.54 -4.88 -7.92
CA SER A 424 7.77 -5.06 -9.36
C SER A 424 6.45 -4.77 -10.09
N ASP A 425 6.47 -3.83 -11.03
CA ASP A 425 5.32 -3.50 -11.87
C ASP A 425 5.71 -3.71 -13.35
N MET A 426 4.73 -3.73 -14.26
CA MET A 426 4.97 -3.86 -15.71
C MET A 426 5.87 -2.73 -16.29
N ARG A 427 6.21 -1.71 -15.51
CA ARG A 427 7.00 -0.54 -15.94
C ARG A 427 8.49 -0.62 -15.63
N GLY A 428 8.95 -1.59 -14.86
CA GLY A 428 10.37 -1.76 -14.51
C GLY A 428 10.60 -2.70 -13.34
N ASP A 429 11.85 -3.13 -13.18
CA ASP A 429 12.29 -3.98 -12.07
C ASP A 429 13.33 -3.26 -11.21
N PRO A 430 12.90 -2.49 -10.18
CA PRO A 430 13.83 -1.80 -9.29
C PRO A 430 14.73 -2.78 -8.50
N ALA A 431 14.33 -4.05 -8.35
CA ALA A 431 15.16 -5.05 -7.70
C ALA A 431 16.40 -5.39 -8.55
N SER A 432 16.27 -5.47 -9.88
CA SER A 432 17.40 -5.66 -10.80
C SER A 432 18.38 -4.47 -10.76
N ALA A 433 17.88 -3.23 -10.69
CA ALA A 433 18.74 -2.06 -10.51
C ALA A 433 19.51 -2.10 -9.19
N LEU A 434 18.85 -2.51 -8.10
CA LEU A 434 19.50 -2.67 -6.80
C LEU A 434 20.52 -3.81 -6.79
N LEU A 435 20.32 -4.88 -7.56
CA LEU A 435 21.32 -5.95 -7.69
C LEU A 435 22.65 -5.41 -8.19
N GLU A 436 22.67 -4.51 -9.19
CA GLU A 436 23.90 -3.89 -9.66
C GLU A 436 24.54 -2.98 -8.62
N VAL A 437 23.74 -2.16 -7.93
CA VAL A 437 24.24 -1.26 -6.86
C VAL A 437 24.84 -2.06 -5.70
N LEU A 438 24.21 -3.18 -5.34
CA LEU A 438 24.60 -3.99 -4.20
C LEU A 438 25.62 -5.10 -4.53
N ASP A 439 25.91 -5.31 -5.80
CA ASP A 439 26.92 -6.28 -6.22
C ASP A 439 28.33 -5.70 -6.11
N SER A 440 29.13 -6.21 -5.17
CA SER A 440 30.51 -5.75 -4.95
C SER A 440 31.46 -5.97 -6.13
N GLU A 441 31.06 -6.78 -7.13
CA GLU A 441 31.86 -7.01 -8.35
C GLU A 441 31.52 -5.99 -9.44
N GLN A 442 30.29 -5.45 -9.43
CA GLN A 442 29.80 -4.54 -10.49
C GLN A 442 29.69 -3.08 -10.04
N ASN A 443 29.49 -2.81 -8.75
CA ASN A 443 29.21 -1.48 -8.22
C ASN A 443 30.38 -0.48 -8.31
N HIS A 444 31.60 -0.93 -8.63
CA HIS A 444 32.74 -0.03 -8.87
C HIS A 444 32.58 0.80 -10.15
N ALA A 445 31.69 0.41 -11.04
CA ALA A 445 31.44 1.11 -12.31
C ALA A 445 29.94 1.37 -12.52
N PHE A 446 29.22 1.67 -11.44
CA PHE A 446 27.79 1.96 -11.49
C PHE A 446 27.52 3.17 -12.40
N ARG A 447 26.55 3.01 -13.33
CA ARG A 447 26.17 4.09 -14.26
C ARG A 447 24.74 4.53 -14.01
N ASP A 448 24.62 5.74 -13.50
CA ASP A 448 23.35 6.46 -13.44
C ASP A 448 22.98 6.99 -14.84
N HIS A 449 21.70 6.90 -15.21
CA HIS A 449 21.23 7.32 -16.54
C HIS A 449 21.28 8.83 -16.75
N PHE A 450 21.22 9.61 -15.66
CA PHE A 450 21.39 11.07 -15.73
C PHE A 450 22.86 11.45 -15.88
N LEU A 451 23.74 10.90 -15.03
CA LEU A 451 25.17 11.21 -15.05
C LEU A 451 25.87 10.63 -16.27
N GLU A 452 25.47 9.42 -16.72
CA GLU A 452 26.08 8.67 -17.83
C GLU A 452 27.60 8.48 -17.70
N VAL A 453 28.16 8.66 -16.51
CA VAL A 453 29.56 8.41 -16.17
C VAL A 453 29.64 7.33 -15.10
N PRO A 454 30.73 6.55 -15.05
CA PRO A 454 30.89 5.54 -14.01
C PRO A 454 31.13 6.22 -12.65
N VAL A 455 30.40 5.74 -11.63
CA VAL A 455 30.55 6.15 -10.23
C VAL A 455 30.97 4.94 -9.43
N ASP A 456 32.07 5.04 -8.71
CA ASP A 456 32.56 3.95 -7.85
C ASP A 456 31.80 3.93 -6.52
N LEU A 457 30.90 2.96 -6.37
CA LEU A 457 30.16 2.69 -5.14
C LEU A 457 30.79 1.60 -4.28
N SER A 458 31.97 1.05 -4.65
CA SER A 458 32.61 -0.07 -3.94
C SER A 458 33.00 0.27 -2.50
N ARG A 459 33.20 1.55 -2.20
CA ARG A 459 33.52 2.07 -0.87
C ARG A 459 32.28 2.47 -0.05
N VAL A 460 31.11 2.51 -0.66
CA VAL A 460 29.85 2.77 0.02
C VAL A 460 29.51 1.58 0.91
N MET A 461 29.09 1.83 2.11
CA MET A 461 28.56 0.82 3.00
C MET A 461 27.05 0.83 2.93
N PHE A 462 26.44 -0.29 2.60
CA PHE A 462 25.00 -0.43 2.56
C PHE A 462 24.48 -1.18 3.79
N ILE A 463 23.45 -0.65 4.42
CA ILE A 463 22.63 -1.33 5.43
C ILE A 463 21.19 -1.30 4.91
N THR A 464 20.56 -2.45 4.79
CA THR A 464 19.16 -2.56 4.42
C THR A 464 18.29 -2.80 5.65
N THR A 465 17.04 -2.36 5.63
CA THR A 465 16.04 -2.69 6.66
C THR A 465 14.81 -3.31 6.02
N ALA A 466 14.24 -4.29 6.70
CA ALA A 466 13.02 -4.97 6.28
C ALA A 466 12.14 -5.29 7.50
N ASN A 467 10.84 -5.48 7.28
CA ASN A 467 9.97 -6.02 8.33
C ASN A 467 9.85 -7.54 8.21
N THR A 468 9.82 -8.08 6.98
CA THR A 468 9.80 -9.51 6.66
C THR A 468 10.82 -9.84 5.57
N LEU A 469 11.18 -11.12 5.45
CA LEU A 469 12.06 -11.61 4.38
C LEU A 469 11.28 -12.13 3.17
N ASP A 470 10.01 -12.46 3.35
CA ASP A 470 9.21 -13.24 2.40
C ASP A 470 9.02 -12.53 1.05
N THR A 471 8.98 -11.20 1.07
CA THR A 471 8.76 -10.37 -0.13
C THR A 471 10.06 -9.94 -0.82
N ILE A 472 11.22 -10.21 -0.21
CA ILE A 472 12.51 -9.83 -0.77
C ILE A 472 12.94 -10.88 -1.81
N PRO A 473 13.28 -10.48 -3.05
CA PRO A 473 13.77 -11.41 -4.06
C PRO A 473 15.02 -12.19 -3.59
N ARG A 474 15.02 -13.50 -3.81
CA ARG A 474 16.14 -14.39 -3.41
C ARG A 474 17.52 -13.90 -3.86
N PRO A 475 17.73 -13.40 -5.11
CA PRO A 475 19.03 -12.90 -5.53
C PRO A 475 19.56 -11.73 -4.69
N LEU A 476 18.67 -10.90 -4.12
CA LEU A 476 19.06 -9.85 -3.17
C LEU A 476 19.42 -10.43 -1.81
N LEU A 477 18.63 -11.39 -1.30
CA LEU A 477 18.88 -12.05 -0.02
C LEU A 477 20.24 -12.79 0.01
N ASP A 478 20.64 -13.44 -1.09
CA ASP A 478 21.91 -14.15 -1.20
C ASP A 478 23.14 -13.24 -1.00
N ARG A 479 22.98 -11.93 -1.26
CA ARG A 479 24.02 -10.91 -1.06
C ARG A 479 23.99 -10.28 0.33
N MET A 480 22.99 -10.59 1.14
CA MET A 480 22.74 -9.97 2.44
C MET A 480 23.15 -10.90 3.57
N GLU A 481 23.68 -10.33 4.63
CA GLU A 481 23.79 -10.96 5.92
C GLU A 481 22.62 -10.49 6.79
N VAL A 482 21.69 -11.41 7.04
CA VAL A 482 20.47 -11.12 7.79
C VAL A 482 20.76 -11.10 9.28
N ILE A 483 20.39 -10.03 9.94
CA ILE A 483 20.41 -9.85 11.39
C ILE A 483 18.98 -9.61 11.87
N GLU A 484 18.44 -10.57 12.59
CA GLU A 484 17.08 -10.50 13.10
C GLU A 484 17.02 -9.71 14.42
N LEU A 485 16.14 -8.70 14.43
CA LEU A 485 15.79 -7.94 15.63
C LEU A 485 14.46 -8.48 16.16
N THR A 486 14.49 -9.06 17.34
CA THR A 486 13.31 -9.60 18.01
C THR A 486 12.54 -8.51 18.75
N SER A 487 11.32 -8.84 19.18
CA SER A 487 10.49 -8.00 20.04
C SER A 487 11.16 -7.70 21.38
N TYR A 488 10.92 -6.50 21.94
CA TYR A 488 11.37 -6.14 23.27
C TYR A 488 10.46 -6.72 24.36
N THR A 489 11.06 -7.15 25.47
CA THR A 489 10.34 -7.45 26.69
C THR A 489 9.82 -6.17 27.37
N ASP A 490 8.82 -6.28 28.24
CA ASP A 490 8.27 -5.11 28.94
C ASP A 490 9.30 -4.41 29.82
N GLU A 491 10.27 -5.18 30.38
CA GLU A 491 11.38 -4.62 31.13
C GLU A 491 12.39 -3.88 30.22
N GLU A 492 12.69 -4.46 29.04
CA GLU A 492 13.51 -3.76 28.03
C GLU A 492 12.83 -2.47 27.58
N LYS A 493 11.52 -2.49 27.30
CA LYS A 493 10.73 -1.29 26.95
C LYS A 493 10.79 -0.23 28.05
N LEU A 494 10.69 -0.64 29.31
CA LEU A 494 10.84 0.27 30.47
C LEU A 494 12.21 0.93 30.48
N GLN A 495 13.29 0.15 30.32
CA GLN A 495 14.65 0.69 30.29
C GLN A 495 14.90 1.61 29.11
N ILE A 496 14.40 1.23 27.92
CA ILE A 496 14.46 2.06 26.71
C ILE A 496 13.68 3.38 26.93
N ALA A 497 12.49 3.30 27.52
CA ALA A 497 11.68 4.47 27.85
C ALA A 497 12.44 5.46 28.74
N LYS A 498 13.08 4.97 29.80
CA LYS A 498 13.82 5.80 30.78
C LYS A 498 15.09 6.39 30.21
N ARG A 499 15.88 5.56 29.49
CA ARG A 499 17.24 5.95 29.07
C ARG A 499 17.24 6.75 27.77
N HIS A 500 16.26 6.47 26.85
CA HIS A 500 16.30 7.02 25.52
C HIS A 500 15.06 7.83 25.16
N LEU A 501 13.83 7.26 25.32
CA LEU A 501 12.62 7.91 24.82
C LEU A 501 12.24 9.15 25.64
N LEU A 502 12.18 9.02 26.96
CA LEU A 502 11.79 10.13 27.83
C LEU A 502 12.75 11.33 27.73
N PRO A 503 14.09 11.16 27.79
CA PRO A 503 15.01 12.27 27.57
C PRO A 503 14.87 12.94 26.21
N LYS A 504 14.59 12.15 25.15
CA LYS A 504 14.34 12.66 23.81
C LYS A 504 13.05 13.48 23.78
N GLN A 505 11.95 12.93 24.32
CA GLN A 505 10.66 13.60 24.35
C GLN A 505 10.67 14.88 25.21
N LEU A 506 11.38 14.87 26.33
CA LEU A 506 11.56 16.10 27.14
C LEU A 506 12.24 17.21 26.33
N LYS A 507 13.30 16.86 25.60
CA LYS A 507 14.04 17.81 24.74
C LYS A 507 13.15 18.35 23.62
N GLU A 508 12.41 17.48 22.93
CA GLU A 508 11.53 17.84 21.81
C GLU A 508 10.38 18.78 22.26
N HIS A 509 9.90 18.61 23.49
CA HIS A 509 8.82 19.44 24.05
C HIS A 509 9.29 20.61 24.94
N GLY A 510 10.60 20.87 24.98
CA GLY A 510 11.16 22.00 25.75
C GLY A 510 11.08 21.85 27.28
N LEU A 511 10.87 20.63 27.78
CA LEU A 511 10.72 20.35 29.20
C LEU A 511 12.07 20.01 29.86
N LYS A 512 12.29 20.49 31.09
CA LYS A 512 13.44 20.10 31.91
C LYS A 512 13.11 18.85 32.74
N LYS A 513 14.10 18.02 33.01
CA LYS A 513 13.95 16.82 33.86
C LYS A 513 13.37 17.12 35.25
N THR A 514 13.54 18.37 35.76
CA THR A 514 13.01 18.83 37.06
C THR A 514 11.51 19.16 36.99
N GLN A 515 10.96 19.41 35.80
CA GLN A 515 9.57 19.86 35.59
C GLN A 515 8.60 18.67 35.37
N LEU A 516 9.10 17.54 34.89
CA LEU A 516 8.29 16.34 34.68
C LEU A 516 9.00 15.12 35.31
N ARG A 517 8.26 14.37 36.12
CA ARG A 517 8.65 13.06 36.65
C ARG A 517 7.58 12.05 36.29
N ILE A 518 7.96 10.92 35.69
CA ILE A 518 7.09 9.78 35.44
C ILE A 518 7.65 8.61 36.26
N THR A 519 6.80 7.96 37.07
CA THR A 519 7.22 6.80 37.87
C THR A 519 7.38 5.56 36.98
N ASP A 520 8.20 4.61 37.43
CA ASP A 520 8.39 3.34 36.71
C ASP A 520 7.07 2.57 36.58
N ASP A 521 6.24 2.57 37.64
CA ASP A 521 4.91 1.93 37.60
C ASP A 521 3.98 2.57 36.59
N ALA A 522 4.04 3.90 36.46
CA ALA A 522 3.30 4.59 35.40
C ALA A 522 3.77 4.18 34.01
N ILE A 523 5.09 4.07 33.77
CA ILE A 523 5.62 3.60 32.48
C ILE A 523 5.21 2.15 32.20
N ARG A 524 5.29 1.25 33.20
CA ARG A 524 4.84 -0.15 33.09
C ARG A 524 3.36 -0.22 32.72
N ARG A 525 2.55 0.62 33.36
CA ARG A 525 1.12 0.69 33.06
C ARG A 525 0.85 1.26 31.65
N VAL A 526 1.63 2.25 31.19
CA VAL A 526 1.56 2.73 29.80
C VAL A 526 1.91 1.61 28.83
N ILE A 527 2.92 0.79 29.13
CA ILE A 527 3.31 -0.35 28.28
C ILE A 527 2.20 -1.38 28.21
N ALA A 528 1.60 -1.76 29.34
CA ALA A 528 0.57 -2.79 29.42
C ALA A 528 -0.78 -2.32 28.87
N ASP A 529 -1.30 -1.17 29.34
CA ASP A 529 -2.69 -0.78 29.12
C ASP A 529 -2.89 0.15 27.92
N TYR A 530 -1.83 0.83 27.42
CA TYR A 530 -1.91 1.83 26.35
C TYR A 530 -1.07 1.52 25.11
N THR A 531 -0.32 0.40 25.11
CA THR A 531 0.48 -0.02 23.95
C THR A 531 0.35 -1.53 23.71
N LYS A 532 0.20 -1.92 22.43
CA LYS A 532 0.27 -3.32 21.98
C LYS A 532 1.17 -3.36 20.76
N GLU A 533 2.48 -3.51 20.97
CA GLU A 533 3.48 -3.47 19.89
C GLU A 533 4.73 -4.29 20.27
N SER A 534 5.40 -4.83 19.26
CA SER A 534 6.69 -5.52 19.41
C SER A 534 7.84 -4.56 19.73
N GLY A 535 7.80 -3.34 19.23
CA GLY A 535 8.79 -2.28 19.42
C GLY A 535 8.40 -1.26 20.48
N VAL A 536 8.83 -0.01 20.27
CA VAL A 536 8.62 1.12 21.21
C VAL A 536 8.06 2.39 20.52
N ARG A 537 7.51 2.26 19.31
CA ARG A 537 7.03 3.43 18.54
C ARG A 537 5.74 4.02 19.09
N VAL A 538 4.80 3.17 19.51
CA VAL A 538 3.56 3.61 20.16
C VAL A 538 3.86 4.13 21.55
N LEU A 539 4.76 3.46 22.29
CA LEU A 539 5.24 3.90 23.61
C LEU A 539 5.85 5.31 23.54
N GLU A 540 6.71 5.57 22.56
CA GLU A 540 7.28 6.91 22.34
C GLU A 540 6.17 7.96 22.11
N ARG A 541 5.15 7.62 21.31
CA ARG A 541 4.01 8.50 21.02
C ARG A 541 3.19 8.79 22.30
N GLN A 542 2.97 7.78 23.15
CA GLN A 542 2.24 7.95 24.40
C GLN A 542 3.05 8.81 25.40
N LEU A 543 4.37 8.58 25.53
CA LEU A 543 5.25 9.42 26.34
C LEU A 543 5.25 10.87 25.84
N GLY A 544 5.27 11.09 24.51
CA GLY A 544 5.13 12.42 23.93
C GLY A 544 3.78 13.09 24.25
N LYS A 545 2.68 12.29 24.31
CA LYS A 545 1.36 12.80 24.73
C LYS A 545 1.39 13.24 26.20
N LEU A 546 2.03 12.48 27.08
CA LEU A 546 2.22 12.85 28.48
C LEU A 546 3.07 14.13 28.62
N CYS A 547 4.15 14.26 27.84
CA CYS A 547 4.97 15.47 27.82
C CYS A 547 4.17 16.70 27.40
N ARG A 548 3.31 16.60 26.36
CA ARG A 548 2.45 17.71 25.91
C ARG A 548 1.43 18.12 26.98
N LYS A 549 0.80 17.14 27.65
CA LYS A 549 -0.14 17.40 28.74
C LYS A 549 0.53 18.08 29.93
N ALA A 550 1.75 17.62 30.27
CA ALA A 550 2.55 18.25 31.32
C ALA A 550 2.98 19.70 30.95
N ALA A 551 3.38 19.90 29.68
CA ALA A 551 3.72 21.25 29.19
C ALA A 551 2.54 22.22 29.31
N MET A 552 1.33 21.75 28.97
CA MET A 552 0.11 22.55 29.11
C MET A 552 -0.13 22.99 30.57
N GLN A 553 -0.08 22.05 31.54
CA GLN A 553 -0.27 22.36 32.96
C GLN A 553 0.80 23.32 33.52
N LEU A 554 2.03 23.25 33.01
CA LEU A 554 3.10 24.16 33.41
C LEU A 554 2.93 25.58 32.85
N VAL A 555 2.38 25.68 31.63
CA VAL A 555 2.12 27.01 30.98
C VAL A 555 0.89 27.67 31.56
N ASP A 556 -0.15 26.92 31.92
CA ASP A 556 -1.35 27.44 32.61
C ASP A 556 -1.02 28.00 34.02
N GLY A 557 0.20 27.75 34.53
CA GLY A 557 0.74 28.35 35.75
C GLY A 557 0.32 27.68 37.04
N ASP A 558 -0.43 26.58 36.99
CA ASP A 558 -0.99 25.89 38.15
C ASP A 558 0.06 25.15 38.99
N VAL A 559 1.14 24.70 38.36
CA VAL A 559 2.17 23.87 39.00
C VAL A 559 3.58 24.17 38.48
N LYS A 560 4.59 24.07 39.35
CA LYS A 560 6.01 24.14 38.95
C LYS A 560 6.61 22.82 38.49
N ARG A 561 5.94 21.71 38.80
CA ARG A 561 6.33 20.34 38.46
C ARG A 561 5.11 19.46 38.33
N VAL A 562 5.13 18.59 37.35
CA VAL A 562 4.10 17.58 37.12
C VAL A 562 4.67 16.19 37.45
N ASP A 563 4.01 15.49 38.36
CA ASP A 563 4.33 14.10 38.74
C ASP A 563 3.25 13.17 38.14
N ILE A 564 3.69 12.27 37.26
CA ILE A 564 2.83 11.27 36.63
C ILE A 564 3.04 9.92 37.32
N THR A 565 1.96 9.41 37.85
CA THR A 565 1.86 8.13 38.57
C THR A 565 0.84 7.23 37.86
N ASP A 566 0.80 5.95 38.23
CA ASP A 566 -0.22 5.00 37.76
C ASP A 566 -1.66 5.46 37.98
N LYS A 567 -1.91 6.29 39.04
CA LYS A 567 -3.24 6.76 39.44
C LYS A 567 -3.80 7.86 38.55
N ASN A 568 -2.96 8.74 38.00
CA ASN A 568 -3.40 9.87 37.18
C ASN A 568 -3.23 9.66 35.66
N LEU A 569 -2.80 8.48 35.25
CA LEU A 569 -2.64 8.16 33.83
C LEU A 569 -3.95 8.25 33.06
N ARG A 570 -5.06 7.80 33.67
CA ARG A 570 -6.38 7.81 33.03
C ARG A 570 -6.87 9.23 32.70
N ASP A 571 -6.56 10.19 33.55
CA ASP A 571 -6.92 11.61 33.32
C ASP A 571 -6.09 12.23 32.18
N LEU A 572 -4.86 11.73 31.97
CA LEU A 572 -3.94 12.26 30.98
C LEU A 572 -4.04 11.54 29.62
N LEU A 573 -4.17 10.22 29.61
CA LEU A 573 -4.18 9.40 28.39
C LEU A 573 -5.61 9.01 27.95
N GLY A 574 -6.58 9.02 28.86
CA GLY A 574 -7.92 8.53 28.65
C GLY A 574 -8.10 7.08 29.13
N VAL A 575 -9.19 6.44 28.74
CA VAL A 575 -9.49 5.06 29.10
C VAL A 575 -8.42 4.11 28.56
N GLU A 576 -8.11 3.09 29.32
CA GLU A 576 -7.19 2.01 28.94
C GLU A 576 -7.66 1.38 27.62
N GLN A 577 -6.74 1.23 26.69
CA GLN A 577 -7.03 0.70 25.34
C GLN A 577 -6.96 -0.83 25.30
N TYR A 578 -6.15 -1.38 26.17
CA TYR A 578 -5.90 -2.82 26.28
C TYR A 578 -6.11 -3.21 27.73
N THR A 579 -7.07 -4.06 27.98
CA THR A 579 -7.23 -4.76 29.24
C THR A 579 -6.75 -6.18 29.00
N ASP A 580 -5.77 -6.61 29.80
CA ASP A 580 -5.43 -8.03 29.79
C ASP A 580 -6.71 -8.80 30.10
N SER A 581 -7.16 -9.61 29.17
CA SER A 581 -8.22 -10.58 29.44
C SER A 581 -7.67 -11.48 30.55
N VAL A 582 -8.17 -11.29 31.75
CA VAL A 582 -7.85 -12.17 32.86
C VAL A 582 -8.31 -13.56 32.42
N HIS A 583 -7.35 -14.38 32.01
CA HIS A 583 -7.63 -15.77 31.69
C HIS A 583 -8.28 -16.40 32.91
N SER A 584 -9.34 -17.14 32.66
CA SER A 584 -9.98 -17.91 33.70
C SER A 584 -9.00 -18.97 34.19
N ASP A 585 -8.46 -18.78 35.40
CA ASP A 585 -7.67 -19.82 36.10
C ASP A 585 -8.45 -21.12 36.34
N ARG A 586 -9.73 -21.18 35.89
CA ARG A 586 -10.60 -22.31 36.10
C ARG A 586 -10.38 -23.36 35.01
N ASP A 587 -10.24 -24.61 35.51
CA ASP A 587 -10.22 -25.76 34.62
C ASP A 587 -11.56 -25.88 33.89
N GLN A 588 -11.51 -25.88 32.55
CA GLN A 588 -12.71 -25.91 31.67
C GLN A 588 -12.63 -27.08 30.70
N VAL A 589 -13.79 -27.67 30.37
CA VAL A 589 -13.88 -28.69 29.34
C VAL A 589 -13.98 -28.05 27.99
N GLY A 590 -13.11 -28.48 27.07
CA GLY A 590 -13.11 -28.02 25.69
C GLY A 590 -12.43 -26.64 25.45
N VAL A 591 -11.86 -26.01 26.47
CA VAL A 591 -11.19 -24.71 26.36
C VAL A 591 -9.69 -24.85 26.61
N VAL A 592 -8.88 -24.39 25.71
CA VAL A 592 -7.39 -24.51 25.75
C VAL A 592 -6.75 -23.18 25.45
N ASN A 593 -5.73 -22.81 26.23
CA ASN A 593 -4.87 -21.66 25.95
C ASN A 593 -3.76 -22.05 24.95
N GLY A 594 -3.96 -21.74 23.69
CA GLY A 594 -2.90 -21.79 22.68
C GLY A 594 -2.04 -20.53 22.74
N LEU A 595 -0.85 -20.58 22.14
CA LEU A 595 0.04 -19.44 22.02
C LEU A 595 0.25 -19.09 20.53
N ALA A 596 -0.05 -17.87 20.16
CA ALA A 596 0.14 -17.33 18.83
C ALA A 596 1.25 -16.25 18.81
N TRP A 597 1.85 -16.07 17.66
CA TRP A 597 2.74 -14.96 17.36
C TRP A 597 2.14 -14.10 16.25
N THR A 598 2.21 -12.79 16.44
CA THR A 598 1.75 -11.78 15.48
C THR A 598 2.83 -10.72 15.28
N GLN A 599 2.68 -9.87 14.26
CA GLN A 599 3.61 -8.75 14.02
C GLN A 599 3.68 -7.76 15.21
N VAL A 600 2.69 -7.75 16.08
CA VAL A 600 2.63 -6.88 17.27
C VAL A 600 3.12 -7.57 18.55
N GLY A 601 3.55 -8.85 18.47
CA GLY A 601 4.07 -9.65 19.57
C GLY A 601 3.32 -10.96 19.78
N GLY A 602 3.61 -11.64 20.92
CA GLY A 602 2.89 -12.85 21.30
C GLY A 602 1.52 -12.54 21.88
N GLU A 603 0.61 -13.51 21.73
CA GLU A 603 -0.76 -13.44 22.22
C GLU A 603 -1.26 -14.82 22.68
N ILE A 604 -2.13 -14.87 23.69
CA ILE A 604 -2.84 -16.10 24.00
C ILE A 604 -4.00 -16.24 23.01
N LEU A 605 -4.07 -17.43 22.45
CA LEU A 605 -5.10 -17.83 21.51
C LEU A 605 -5.99 -18.86 22.20
N GLU A 606 -7.14 -18.44 22.69
CA GLU A 606 -8.11 -19.36 23.25
C GLU A 606 -8.69 -20.24 22.14
N VAL A 607 -8.72 -21.54 22.37
CA VAL A 607 -9.29 -22.54 21.47
C VAL A 607 -10.44 -23.22 22.18
N GLU A 608 -11.65 -23.02 21.70
CA GLU A 608 -12.86 -23.65 22.22
C GLU A 608 -13.27 -24.83 21.34
N ALA A 609 -13.60 -25.97 21.93
CA ALA A 609 -14.15 -27.11 21.22
C ALA A 609 -15.40 -27.61 21.92
N GLN A 610 -16.41 -27.94 21.15
CA GLN A 610 -17.62 -28.62 21.58
C GLN A 610 -17.88 -29.87 20.76
N ALA A 611 -18.30 -30.93 21.40
CA ALA A 611 -18.73 -32.18 20.79
C ALA A 611 -20.20 -32.43 21.06
N LEU A 612 -21.02 -32.39 20.03
CA LEU A 612 -22.47 -32.59 20.08
C LEU A 612 -22.89 -33.89 19.37
N ASP A 613 -24.04 -34.45 19.69
CA ASP A 613 -24.59 -35.56 18.90
C ASP A 613 -24.90 -35.07 17.47
N GLY A 614 -24.42 -35.79 16.46
CA GLY A 614 -24.53 -35.35 15.09
C GLY A 614 -24.19 -36.40 14.05
N SER A 615 -23.65 -35.97 12.94
CA SER A 615 -23.37 -36.78 11.75
C SER A 615 -21.87 -36.91 11.41
N GLY A 616 -20.98 -36.47 12.28
CA GLY A 616 -19.55 -36.52 12.11
C GLY A 616 -18.94 -35.29 11.38
N LYS A 617 -19.59 -34.15 11.46
CA LYS A 617 -19.10 -32.92 10.86
C LYS A 617 -18.02 -32.28 11.73
N LEU A 618 -16.99 -31.73 11.09
CA LEU A 618 -16.04 -30.82 11.70
C LEU A 618 -16.38 -29.40 11.25
N GLU A 619 -16.82 -28.57 12.18
CA GLU A 619 -17.08 -27.15 11.93
C GLU A 619 -15.96 -26.32 12.53
N LEU A 620 -15.46 -25.35 11.74
CA LEU A 620 -14.35 -24.49 12.11
C LEU A 620 -14.77 -23.03 11.94
N THR A 621 -14.70 -22.25 13.03
CA THR A 621 -15.05 -20.83 13.00
C THR A 621 -13.98 -19.98 13.68
N GLY A 622 -13.92 -18.66 13.39
CA GLY A 622 -12.96 -17.73 13.97
C GLY A 622 -11.96 -17.13 12.95
N ASN A 623 -12.35 -17.05 11.67
CA ASN A 623 -11.54 -16.45 10.59
C ASN A 623 -10.17 -17.15 10.41
N LEU A 624 -10.22 -18.49 10.21
CA LEU A 624 -9.04 -19.35 10.11
C LEU A 624 -8.53 -19.43 8.68
N GLY A 625 -7.23 -19.24 8.51
CA GLY A 625 -6.53 -19.49 7.25
C GLY A 625 -6.44 -20.99 6.91
N THR A 626 -5.96 -21.28 5.71
CA THR A 626 -5.93 -22.65 5.15
C THR A 626 -5.05 -23.58 5.98
N VAL A 627 -3.89 -23.13 6.44
CA VAL A 627 -2.95 -23.95 7.22
C VAL A 627 -3.52 -24.33 8.58
N MET A 628 -4.24 -23.42 9.24
CA MET A 628 -4.88 -23.72 10.52
C MET A 628 -6.08 -24.67 10.36
N GLN A 629 -6.84 -24.56 9.26
CA GLN A 629 -7.90 -25.50 8.93
C GLN A 629 -7.35 -26.91 8.64
N GLU A 630 -6.22 -27.02 7.94
CA GLU A 630 -5.52 -28.30 7.73
C GLU A 630 -5.03 -28.89 9.04
N SER A 631 -4.47 -28.05 9.93
CA SER A 631 -4.03 -28.46 11.26
C SER A 631 -5.18 -29.05 12.10
N ALA A 632 -6.40 -28.44 12.03
CA ALA A 632 -7.57 -28.97 12.70
C ALA A 632 -8.03 -30.34 12.12
N LYS A 633 -7.95 -30.54 10.81
CA LYS A 633 -8.22 -31.83 10.17
C LYS A 633 -7.18 -32.89 10.56
N ALA A 634 -5.91 -32.50 10.65
CA ALA A 634 -4.83 -33.39 11.11
C ALA A 634 -5.04 -33.79 12.58
N ALA A 635 -5.44 -32.85 13.45
CA ALA A 635 -5.79 -33.08 14.85
C ALA A 635 -6.91 -34.13 14.99
N LEU A 636 -8.02 -33.96 14.24
CA LEU A 636 -9.10 -34.91 14.24
C LEU A 636 -8.64 -36.29 13.75
N THR A 637 -7.83 -36.37 12.72
CA THR A 637 -7.31 -37.64 12.19
C THR A 637 -6.39 -38.33 13.21
N CYS A 638 -5.56 -37.58 13.93
CA CYS A 638 -4.75 -38.08 15.02
C CYS A 638 -5.60 -38.74 16.14
N LEU A 639 -6.67 -38.06 16.57
CA LEU A 639 -7.58 -38.61 17.57
C LEU A 639 -8.34 -39.87 17.07
N ARG A 640 -8.74 -39.88 15.80
CA ARG A 640 -9.39 -41.03 15.16
C ARG A 640 -8.49 -42.25 15.07
N SER A 641 -7.23 -42.08 14.77
CA SER A 641 -6.28 -43.20 14.68
C SER A 641 -5.94 -43.85 16.02
N ARG A 642 -6.22 -43.15 17.14
CA ARG A 642 -5.83 -43.52 18.50
C ARG A 642 -7.04 -43.59 19.45
N TRP A 643 -8.24 -43.77 18.90
CA TRP A 643 -9.50 -43.74 19.67
C TRP A 643 -9.51 -44.71 20.88
N GLU A 644 -8.91 -45.91 20.72
CA GLU A 644 -8.87 -46.94 21.75
C GLU A 644 -7.96 -46.55 22.93
N GLU A 645 -6.75 -46.05 22.63
CA GLU A 645 -5.77 -45.58 23.61
C GLU A 645 -6.32 -44.38 24.41
N LEU A 646 -7.11 -43.51 23.76
CA LEU A 646 -7.68 -42.31 24.34
C LEU A 646 -9.02 -42.57 25.07
N GLY A 647 -9.52 -43.83 25.08
CA GLY A 647 -10.78 -44.18 25.70
C GLY A 647 -12.03 -43.60 25.03
N LEU A 648 -11.94 -43.26 23.76
CA LEU A 648 -13.04 -42.71 22.97
C LEU A 648 -13.89 -43.85 22.38
N THR A 649 -15.14 -43.55 22.01
CA THR A 649 -15.95 -44.51 21.26
C THR A 649 -15.48 -44.71 19.86
N ARG A 650 -15.44 -45.94 19.33
CA ARG A 650 -14.89 -46.29 18.02
C ARG A 650 -15.46 -45.41 16.88
N ASP A 651 -16.74 -45.08 16.95
CA ASP A 651 -17.45 -44.36 15.88
C ASP A 651 -17.75 -42.89 16.25
N PHE A 652 -17.04 -42.31 17.23
CA PHE A 652 -17.27 -40.93 17.67
C PHE A 652 -17.28 -39.93 16.47
N TYR A 653 -16.41 -40.16 15.49
CA TYR A 653 -16.29 -39.34 14.29
C TYR A 653 -17.45 -39.45 13.29
N LYS A 654 -18.42 -40.36 13.54
CA LYS A 654 -19.68 -40.51 12.79
C LYS A 654 -20.90 -40.07 13.58
N THR A 655 -20.80 -40.03 14.89
CA THR A 655 -21.92 -39.82 15.83
C THR A 655 -21.82 -38.48 16.57
N LYS A 656 -20.66 -37.80 16.48
CA LYS A 656 -20.44 -36.50 17.11
C LYS A 656 -20.04 -35.48 16.07
N ASP A 657 -20.72 -34.36 16.03
CA ASP A 657 -20.28 -33.17 15.35
C ASP A 657 -19.34 -32.40 16.29
N ILE A 658 -18.19 -32.03 15.79
CA ILE A 658 -17.16 -31.31 16.54
C ILE A 658 -17.06 -29.89 16.00
N HIS A 659 -17.33 -28.90 16.83
CA HIS A 659 -17.19 -27.51 16.50
C HIS A 659 -15.96 -26.95 17.23
N VAL A 660 -14.98 -26.43 16.48
CA VAL A 660 -13.85 -25.71 17.02
C VAL A 660 -13.98 -24.24 16.69
N HIS A 661 -13.96 -23.43 17.72
CA HIS A 661 -14.09 -21.98 17.61
C HIS A 661 -12.83 -21.27 18.15
N PHE A 662 -12.40 -20.26 17.45
CA PHE A 662 -11.37 -19.33 17.90
C PHE A 662 -12.01 -17.96 18.12
N PRO A 663 -12.14 -17.48 19.37
CA PRO A 663 -12.66 -16.15 19.66
C PRO A 663 -11.94 -15.04 18.91
N GLU A 664 -12.52 -13.83 18.86
CA GLU A 664 -12.00 -12.68 18.13
C GLU A 664 -11.92 -12.91 16.61
N GLY A 665 -13.03 -13.30 15.99
CA GLY A 665 -13.12 -13.59 14.55
C GLY A 665 -12.80 -12.41 13.61
N ALA A 666 -12.67 -11.19 14.12
CA ALA A 666 -12.25 -10.05 13.34
C ALA A 666 -10.76 -10.11 12.92
N VAL A 667 -9.92 -10.85 13.67
CA VAL A 667 -8.48 -10.99 13.39
C VAL A 667 -8.24 -12.31 12.64
N PRO A 668 -7.65 -12.25 11.41
CA PRO A 668 -7.27 -13.47 10.68
C PRO A 668 -6.23 -14.27 11.47
N LYS A 669 -6.43 -15.60 11.56
CA LYS A 669 -5.54 -16.52 12.26
C LYS A 669 -5.07 -17.61 11.28
N ASP A 670 -3.77 -17.79 11.15
CA ASP A 670 -3.21 -18.87 10.32
C ASP A 670 -1.90 -19.40 10.90
N GLY A 671 -1.62 -20.67 10.63
CA GLY A 671 -0.39 -21.34 11.05
C GLY A 671 -0.61 -22.70 11.70
N PRO A 672 0.42 -23.58 11.66
CA PRO A 672 0.32 -24.96 12.17
C PRO A 672 0.50 -25.07 13.70
N SER A 673 1.02 -24.03 14.37
CA SER A 673 1.49 -24.08 15.76
C SER A 673 0.37 -24.23 16.82
N ALA A 674 -0.90 -24.14 16.43
CA ALA A 674 -2.06 -24.41 17.28
C ALA A 674 -2.47 -25.91 17.29
N GLY A 675 -1.76 -26.77 16.56
CA GLY A 675 -2.13 -28.18 16.39
C GLY A 675 -2.35 -28.94 17.69
N ILE A 676 -1.42 -28.85 18.66
CA ILE A 676 -1.60 -29.53 19.96
C ILE A 676 -2.73 -28.90 20.79
N ALA A 677 -2.97 -27.58 20.68
CA ALA A 677 -4.06 -26.92 21.39
C ALA A 677 -5.43 -27.38 20.84
N ILE A 678 -5.59 -27.44 19.53
CA ILE A 678 -6.78 -27.94 18.84
C ILE A 678 -7.03 -29.41 19.22
N THR A 679 -5.97 -30.25 19.17
CA THR A 679 -6.08 -31.69 19.49
C THR A 679 -6.53 -31.88 20.96
N THR A 680 -5.96 -31.10 21.87
CA THR A 680 -6.27 -31.16 23.31
C THR A 680 -7.71 -30.67 23.59
N ALA A 681 -8.14 -29.57 22.93
CA ALA A 681 -9.50 -29.05 23.04
C ALA A 681 -10.53 -30.04 22.54
N MET A 682 -10.32 -30.67 21.39
CA MET A 682 -11.19 -31.73 20.86
C MET A 682 -11.23 -32.95 21.78
N LEU A 683 -10.07 -33.42 22.28
CA LEU A 683 -10.06 -34.55 23.24
C LEU A 683 -10.77 -34.23 24.54
N SER A 684 -10.55 -33.03 25.08
CA SER A 684 -11.22 -32.55 26.28
C SER A 684 -12.75 -32.54 26.08
N ALA A 685 -13.23 -32.00 24.98
CA ALA A 685 -14.68 -31.97 24.63
C ALA A 685 -15.28 -33.37 24.45
N LEU A 686 -14.53 -34.30 23.84
CA LEU A 686 -15.00 -35.68 23.62
C LEU A 686 -14.97 -36.55 24.88
N SER A 687 -13.98 -36.35 25.76
CA SER A 687 -13.77 -37.14 26.97
C SER A 687 -14.42 -36.53 28.22
N GLY A 688 -14.89 -35.27 28.17
CA GLY A 688 -15.39 -34.53 29.33
C GLY A 688 -14.33 -34.18 30.39
N ARG A 689 -13.06 -34.38 30.10
CA ARG A 689 -11.94 -34.04 31.00
C ARG A 689 -11.61 -32.57 30.89
N PRO A 690 -11.58 -31.80 31.98
CA PRO A 690 -11.27 -30.38 31.92
C PRO A 690 -9.78 -30.17 31.66
N VAL A 691 -9.47 -29.11 30.93
CA VAL A 691 -8.10 -28.61 30.70
C VAL A 691 -7.73 -27.66 31.85
N ARG A 692 -6.50 -27.74 32.34
CA ARG A 692 -5.98 -26.85 33.38
C ARG A 692 -5.88 -25.43 32.88
N GLY A 693 -6.55 -24.47 33.49
CA GLY A 693 -6.53 -23.06 33.12
C GLY A 693 -5.14 -22.40 33.21
N SER A 694 -4.28 -22.88 34.13
CA SER A 694 -2.91 -22.37 34.31
C SER A 694 -1.90 -22.85 33.26
N VAL A 695 -2.33 -23.65 32.25
CA VAL A 695 -1.47 -24.23 31.22
C VAL A 695 -1.75 -23.55 29.89
N ALA A 696 -0.68 -23.15 29.20
CA ALA A 696 -0.74 -22.78 27.79
C ALA A 696 0.16 -23.72 26.95
N MET A 697 -0.11 -23.82 25.67
CA MET A 697 0.63 -24.73 24.81
C MET A 697 0.83 -24.19 23.39
N THR A 698 1.89 -24.67 22.74
CA THR A 698 2.15 -24.43 21.33
C THR A 698 2.91 -25.60 20.71
N GLY A 699 2.52 -26.02 19.52
CA GLY A 699 3.17 -27.13 18.81
C GLY A 699 2.35 -27.55 17.59
N GLU A 700 3.03 -27.97 16.56
CA GLU A 700 2.42 -28.59 15.39
C GLU A 700 2.19 -30.09 15.67
N VAL A 701 1.07 -30.64 15.21
CA VAL A 701 0.71 -32.04 15.38
C VAL A 701 0.77 -32.80 14.06
N THR A 702 1.38 -33.97 14.07
CA THR A 702 1.33 -34.90 12.93
C THR A 702 0.17 -35.88 13.06
N LEU A 703 -0.22 -36.53 11.96
CA LEU A 703 -1.28 -37.56 11.95
C LEU A 703 -1.02 -38.72 12.91
N ARG A 704 0.26 -38.97 13.28
CA ARG A 704 0.69 -40.03 14.21
C ARG A 704 0.88 -39.53 15.65
N GLY A 705 0.55 -38.28 15.94
CA GLY A 705 0.62 -37.70 17.28
C GLY A 705 2.02 -37.23 17.70
N ARG A 706 2.99 -37.09 16.78
CA ARG A 706 4.26 -36.42 17.07
C ARG A 706 4.03 -34.90 17.13
N VAL A 707 4.77 -34.25 18.02
CA VAL A 707 4.78 -32.80 18.17
C VAL A 707 6.04 -32.25 17.49
N LEU A 708 5.85 -31.32 16.57
CA LEU A 708 6.94 -30.70 15.79
C LEU A 708 7.25 -29.29 16.28
N ALA A 709 8.47 -28.83 16.01
CA ALA A 709 8.97 -27.52 16.37
C ALA A 709 8.16 -26.39 15.73
N ILE A 710 8.15 -25.24 16.44
CA ILE A 710 7.45 -24.02 16.02
C ILE A 710 8.37 -22.80 16.07
N GLY A 711 7.99 -21.71 15.40
CA GLY A 711 8.65 -20.43 15.49
C GLY A 711 8.05 -19.47 16.53
N GLY A 712 8.82 -18.40 16.88
CA GLY A 712 8.35 -17.32 17.74
C GLY A 712 8.15 -17.73 19.21
N LEU A 713 8.97 -18.64 19.72
CA LEU A 713 8.84 -19.11 21.11
C LEU A 713 9.03 -17.99 22.12
N LYS A 714 9.95 -17.06 21.88
CA LYS A 714 10.23 -15.91 22.74
C LYS A 714 8.97 -15.05 22.96
N GLU A 715 8.32 -14.65 21.88
CA GLU A 715 7.11 -13.82 21.94
C GLU A 715 5.94 -14.55 22.59
N LYS A 716 5.77 -15.83 22.27
CA LYS A 716 4.71 -16.68 22.84
C LYS A 716 4.85 -16.83 24.35
N THR A 717 6.07 -17.04 24.84
CA THR A 717 6.34 -17.19 26.28
C THR A 717 6.18 -15.87 27.04
N MET A 718 6.52 -14.76 26.43
CA MET A 718 6.26 -13.43 26.99
C MET A 718 4.77 -13.17 27.16
N ALA A 719 3.95 -13.57 26.17
CA ALA A 719 2.49 -13.47 26.27
C ALA A 719 1.93 -14.37 27.38
N ALA A 720 2.42 -15.60 27.49
CA ALA A 720 2.02 -16.52 28.55
C ALA A 720 2.31 -15.95 29.95
N LEU A 721 3.51 -15.42 30.17
CA LEU A 721 3.87 -14.80 31.44
C LEU A 721 3.00 -13.58 31.78
N ARG A 722 2.74 -12.71 30.78
CA ARG A 722 1.92 -11.49 30.95
C ARG A 722 0.49 -11.82 31.34
N SER A 723 -0.07 -12.88 30.76
CA SER A 723 -1.43 -13.31 31.04
C SER A 723 -1.55 -14.18 32.30
N GLY A 724 -0.49 -14.33 33.11
CA GLY A 724 -0.53 -15.06 34.36
C GLY A 724 -0.48 -16.60 34.22
N VAL A 725 -0.17 -17.10 33.03
CA VAL A 725 0.04 -18.55 32.83
C VAL A 725 1.36 -18.97 33.51
N HIS A 726 1.34 -20.09 34.21
CA HIS A 726 2.52 -20.59 34.92
C HIS A 726 3.23 -21.74 34.22
N THR A 727 2.52 -22.52 33.41
CA THR A 727 3.08 -23.70 32.73
C THR A 727 2.89 -23.59 31.23
N VAL A 728 3.99 -23.77 30.49
CA VAL A 728 3.98 -23.73 29.01
C VAL A 728 4.47 -25.06 28.45
N ILE A 729 3.61 -25.74 27.69
CA ILE A 729 3.94 -26.96 26.97
C ILE A 729 4.56 -26.57 25.62
N ILE A 730 5.78 -27.06 25.36
CA ILE A 730 6.54 -26.76 24.15
C ILE A 730 7.05 -28.05 23.48
N PRO A 731 7.27 -28.05 22.16
CA PRO A 731 7.96 -29.16 21.50
C PRO A 731 9.38 -29.34 22.04
N ARG A 732 9.84 -30.59 22.19
CA ARG A 732 11.20 -30.88 22.66
C ARG A 732 12.28 -30.25 21.79
N ASP A 733 12.07 -30.21 20.47
CA ASP A 733 12.99 -29.60 19.51
C ASP A 733 13.19 -28.09 19.71
N ASN A 734 12.25 -27.41 20.44
CA ASN A 734 12.36 -26.00 20.80
C ASN A 734 13.08 -25.76 22.15
N VAL A 735 13.58 -26.80 22.84
CA VAL A 735 14.34 -26.60 24.09
C VAL A 735 15.58 -25.75 23.87
N LYS A 736 16.25 -25.89 22.71
CA LYS A 736 17.36 -25.03 22.32
C LYS A 736 17.00 -23.54 22.26
N ASP A 737 15.77 -23.21 21.90
CA ASP A 737 15.30 -21.82 21.76
C ASP A 737 15.05 -21.17 23.13
N LEU A 738 15.00 -21.95 24.23
CA LEU A 738 14.91 -21.43 25.60
C LEU A 738 16.13 -20.59 25.99
N GLU A 739 17.30 -20.82 25.37
CA GLU A 739 18.49 -20.00 25.59
C GLU A 739 18.32 -18.56 25.11
N GLU A 740 17.40 -18.33 24.16
CA GLU A 740 17.11 -17.02 23.60
C GLU A 740 16.07 -16.22 24.40
N ILE A 741 15.39 -16.88 25.34
CA ILE A 741 14.38 -16.27 26.20
C ILE A 741 15.04 -15.52 27.35
N ASP A 742 14.55 -14.31 27.63
CA ASP A 742 14.99 -13.48 28.74
C ASP A 742 14.94 -14.27 30.08
N GLN A 743 15.98 -14.10 30.92
CA GLN A 743 16.09 -14.82 32.18
C GLN A 743 14.88 -14.57 33.11
N ALA A 744 14.31 -13.37 33.09
CA ALA A 744 13.12 -13.05 33.90
C ALA A 744 11.88 -13.83 33.45
N VAL A 745 11.68 -13.96 32.14
CA VAL A 745 10.59 -14.77 31.56
C VAL A 745 10.81 -16.25 31.84
N ARG A 746 12.07 -16.72 31.69
CA ARG A 746 12.42 -18.12 31.93
C ARG A 746 12.27 -18.52 33.42
N ALA A 747 12.56 -17.61 34.34
CA ALA A 747 12.38 -17.84 35.78
C ALA A 747 10.89 -17.82 36.22
N GLY A 748 10.03 -17.11 35.47
CA GLY A 748 8.60 -16.98 35.78
C GLY A 748 7.72 -18.07 35.21
N LEU A 749 8.23 -18.95 34.33
CA LEU A 749 7.44 -20.00 33.64
C LEU A 749 8.04 -21.39 33.87
N HIS A 750 7.16 -22.37 34.03
CA HIS A 750 7.52 -23.79 34.06
C HIS A 750 7.35 -24.37 32.64
N PHE A 751 8.45 -24.81 32.02
CA PHE A 751 8.42 -25.40 30.66
C PHE A 751 8.29 -26.92 30.72
N VAL A 752 7.35 -27.45 29.93
CA VAL A 752 7.14 -28.89 29.76
C VAL A 752 7.46 -29.27 28.32
N PRO A 753 8.68 -29.80 28.03
CA PRO A 753 9.03 -30.24 26.69
C PRO A 753 8.40 -31.59 26.38
N VAL A 754 7.76 -31.70 25.21
CA VAL A 754 6.99 -32.88 24.76
C VAL A 754 7.42 -33.33 23.36
N ASP A 755 7.33 -34.64 23.11
CA ASP A 755 7.59 -35.30 21.82
C ASP A 755 6.27 -35.78 21.17
N THR A 756 5.28 -36.08 22.01
CA THR A 756 4.02 -36.69 21.58
C THR A 756 2.81 -36.02 22.24
N VAL A 757 1.66 -36.12 21.58
CA VAL A 757 0.39 -35.60 22.11
C VAL A 757 -0.03 -36.24 23.43
N ASP A 758 0.43 -37.48 23.74
CA ASP A 758 0.13 -38.12 25.01
C ASP A 758 0.72 -37.36 26.18
N GLN A 759 1.99 -36.93 26.03
CA GLN A 759 2.66 -36.12 27.03
C GLN A 759 1.97 -34.75 27.19
N VAL A 760 1.38 -34.20 26.08
CA VAL A 760 0.56 -32.98 26.14
C VAL A 760 -0.70 -33.25 26.97
N PHE A 761 -1.40 -34.34 26.73
CA PHE A 761 -2.64 -34.69 27.43
C PHE A 761 -2.42 -34.94 28.92
N GLU A 762 -1.32 -35.62 29.28
CA GLU A 762 -0.90 -35.82 30.66
C GLU A 762 -0.63 -34.50 31.40
N ALA A 763 0.04 -33.59 30.76
CA ALA A 763 0.39 -32.28 31.32
C ALA A 763 -0.82 -31.34 31.41
N ALA A 764 -1.68 -31.33 30.39
CA ALA A 764 -2.76 -30.36 30.23
C ALA A 764 -4.11 -30.78 30.85
N LEU A 765 -4.48 -32.07 30.77
CA LEU A 765 -5.78 -32.50 31.21
C LEU A 765 -5.80 -32.84 32.74
N ALA A 766 -6.79 -32.31 33.42
CA ALA A 766 -7.05 -32.68 34.82
C ALA A 766 -7.70 -34.08 34.92
N ALA A 767 -7.64 -34.66 36.08
CA ALA A 767 -8.40 -35.91 36.36
C ALA A 767 -9.90 -35.68 36.11
N PRO A 768 -10.63 -36.69 35.60
CA PRO A 768 -12.08 -36.55 35.41
C PRO A 768 -12.72 -36.19 36.75
N ARG A 769 -13.53 -35.11 36.74
CA ARG A 769 -14.35 -34.78 37.92
C ARG A 769 -15.30 -35.97 38.16
N GLY A 770 -15.12 -36.68 39.30
CA GLY A 770 -16.06 -37.69 39.71
C GLY A 770 -17.48 -37.11 39.69
N GLU A 771 -18.46 -37.94 39.34
CA GLU A 771 -19.88 -37.58 39.24
C GLU A 771 -20.35 -36.88 40.54
N HIS A 772 -20.32 -35.58 40.57
CA HIS A 772 -21.09 -34.77 41.50
C HIS A 772 -22.01 -33.87 40.67
N ALA A 773 -23.30 -34.21 40.83
CA ALA A 773 -24.53 -33.53 40.45
C ALA A 773 -24.38 -32.17 39.73
N ALA A 774 -24.85 -32.11 38.51
CA ALA A 774 -25.11 -30.87 37.79
C ALA A 774 -25.93 -29.89 38.65
N PRO A 775 -25.48 -28.64 38.83
CA PRO A 775 -26.34 -27.63 39.39
C PRO A 775 -27.47 -27.33 38.40
N ARG A 776 -28.71 -27.70 38.76
CA ARG A 776 -29.89 -27.24 38.02
C ARG A 776 -29.92 -25.72 38.09
N HIS A 777 -29.66 -25.06 37.01
CA HIS A 777 -29.96 -23.64 36.85
C HIS A 777 -31.46 -23.43 36.97
N ARG A 778 -31.89 -22.91 38.11
CA ARG A 778 -33.19 -22.24 38.21
C ARG A 778 -33.06 -20.91 37.50
N VAL A 779 -33.65 -20.79 36.34
CA VAL A 779 -33.88 -19.51 35.68
C VAL A 779 -34.99 -18.81 36.46
N SER A 780 -34.66 -17.78 37.21
CA SER A 780 -35.63 -16.81 37.71
C SER A 780 -35.80 -15.72 36.63
N PRO A 781 -37.02 -15.40 36.25
CA PRO A 781 -37.25 -14.30 35.33
C PRO A 781 -37.29 -12.99 36.11
N GLU A 782 -36.18 -12.26 36.16
CA GLU A 782 -36.21 -10.83 36.49
C GLU A 782 -36.05 -10.00 35.22
N ALA A 783 -37.07 -9.14 35.02
CA ALA A 783 -37.14 -8.22 33.90
C ALA A 783 -36.03 -7.17 34.00
N PRO A 784 -35.46 -6.72 32.88
CA PRO A 784 -34.45 -5.65 32.90
C PRO A 784 -35.10 -4.31 33.21
N ALA A 785 -34.60 -3.64 34.23
CA ALA A 785 -34.91 -2.23 34.50
C ALA A 785 -34.33 -1.32 33.39
N ALA A 786 -35.16 -0.42 32.87
CA ALA A 786 -34.80 0.57 31.89
C ALA A 786 -33.76 1.55 32.45
N LEU A 787 -32.70 1.81 31.71
CA LEU A 787 -31.79 2.91 31.98
C LEU A 787 -32.41 4.22 31.49
N PRO A 788 -32.35 5.33 32.24
CA PRO A 788 -32.77 6.64 31.78
C PRO A 788 -31.75 7.23 30.79
N VAL A 789 -32.28 8.03 29.87
CA VAL A 789 -31.65 8.77 28.74
C VAL A 789 -30.47 9.65 29.16
#